data_4b6e274941b65650427fd895fadd9559
#
_entry.id   4b6e274941b65650427fd895fadd9559
#
_cell.length_a   1.000
_cell.length_b   1.000
_cell.length_c   1.000
_cell.angle_alpha   90.00
_cell.angle_beta   90.00
_cell.angle_gamma   90.00
#
_symmetry.space_group_name_H-M   'P 1'
#
loop_
_entity.id
_entity.type
_entity.pdbx_description
1 polymer ?
#
loop_
_entity_poly.entity_id
_entity_poly.type
_entity_poly.pdbx_seq_one_letter_code
_entity_poly.pdbx_strand_id
1 'polypeptide(L)'
;MPAPLWSPSAERIAASRMEAFRRFVNQRHALGLVDYPALHAWSVQRREAFWQAIVDFFEVRFQQPPRAVLEEGAQMPSARWFPGATLNFAEHLLRRRDDAPALIAVSEDGRREVLSHAELARHVAGLQKRLAALGIGPGDRVAALMPNTWQTVVGMLATASLGATWSSCSPDFGTQGVIDRFGQIEPRVLIACAGYRYAGKSLDLTAKLNEVLAGLPGLEQLLVVPYDRPQAQPQDYRCQAQVALWDGFYQAEGEPVFTPVPFEQPLYILYSSGTTGVPKCIVHATGGVLLQHLKEHGLHTDLGDGDRLFYYTTCGWMMWNWLASGLAVGASLVLYDGSPFHPGPERLLDLIDAEDIAVFGASAKYLAALEKAGVRPRHSHRLDSLRTLLSTGSPLAHESFDYVYRELKSDLCLSSISGGTDIVSCFAIGNPVLPVWRGELQCKALGMAVEIWDDDGRRLASGKGELVCTRHFPSIPLGFWNDPDGTRFHDAYFASFPGVWAHGDYAEETVHGGLVIHGRSDAVLNPGGVRIGTAEIYRQVEKVEEVLESIAIGQDWQGDVRVLLFVRLRDGVRLDEPLRVRIRQTIRANATPRHVPAKIIQVADIPRTLSGKIVELAVRNVIHGRPVKNTDALANPQALELYRDLAELRD
;
A
#
# COMPACT_ATOMS: atom_id res chain seq x y z
N MET A 1 5.37 -33.50 1.23
CA MET A 1 5.02 -32.08 1.09
C MET A 1 5.93 -31.49 0.02
N PRO A 2 5.51 -30.55 -0.81
CA PRO A 2 6.38 -29.88 -1.75
C PRO A 2 7.53 -29.19 -1.00
N ALA A 3 8.68 -29.00 -1.65
CA ALA A 3 9.79 -28.24 -1.08
C ALA A 3 9.49 -26.73 -1.16
N PRO A 4 10.03 -25.91 -0.24
CA PRO A 4 9.94 -24.46 -0.37
C PRO A 4 10.67 -23.99 -1.62
N LEU A 5 10.24 -22.87 -2.19
CA LEU A 5 10.90 -22.25 -3.35
C LEU A 5 12.22 -21.59 -2.97
N TRP A 6 12.31 -21.14 -1.73
CA TRP A 6 13.50 -20.55 -1.15
C TRP A 6 13.55 -20.77 0.36
N SER A 7 14.75 -20.91 0.91
CA SER A 7 15.01 -20.94 2.34
C SER A 7 16.22 -20.08 2.67
N PRO A 8 16.17 -19.28 3.74
CA PRO A 8 17.34 -18.50 4.16
C PRO A 8 18.48 -19.41 4.63
N SER A 9 19.73 -19.02 4.34
CA SER A 9 20.89 -19.70 4.91
C SER A 9 21.01 -19.41 6.42
N ALA A 10 21.76 -20.26 7.12
CA ALA A 10 22.03 -20.07 8.54
C ALA A 10 22.73 -18.72 8.81
N GLU A 11 23.64 -18.31 7.91
CA GLU A 11 24.32 -17.01 8.00
C GLU A 11 23.34 -15.86 7.84
N ARG A 12 22.42 -15.94 6.86
CA ARG A 12 21.39 -14.92 6.64
C ARG A 12 20.46 -14.80 7.84
N ILE A 13 20.03 -15.92 8.42
CA ILE A 13 19.23 -15.92 9.65
C ILE A 13 19.99 -15.22 10.78
N ALA A 14 21.23 -15.66 11.04
CA ALA A 14 22.06 -15.15 12.14
C ALA A 14 22.35 -13.65 12.03
N ALA A 15 22.48 -13.12 10.81
CA ALA A 15 22.76 -11.72 10.52
C ALA A 15 21.48 -10.84 10.52
N SER A 16 20.28 -11.43 10.45
CA SER A 16 19.03 -10.69 10.31
C SER A 16 18.67 -9.89 11.56
N ARG A 17 18.02 -8.74 11.35
CA ARG A 17 17.48 -7.91 12.45
C ARG A 17 16.34 -8.62 13.18
N MET A 18 15.59 -9.51 12.50
CA MET A 18 14.59 -10.37 13.13
C MET A 18 15.21 -11.27 14.20
N GLU A 19 16.32 -11.92 13.89
CA GLU A 19 17.04 -12.76 14.85
C GLU A 19 17.71 -11.92 15.95
N ALA A 20 18.26 -10.77 15.62
CA ALA A 20 18.77 -9.83 16.61
C ALA A 20 17.67 -9.38 17.59
N PHE A 21 16.47 -9.08 17.10
CA PHE A 21 15.32 -8.73 17.94
C PHE A 21 14.88 -9.91 18.82
N ARG A 22 14.82 -11.14 18.28
CA ARG A 22 14.49 -12.33 19.05
C ARG A 22 15.48 -12.55 20.23
N ARG A 23 16.78 -12.37 19.99
CA ARG A 23 17.81 -12.44 21.03
C ARG A 23 17.63 -11.32 22.05
N PHE A 24 17.36 -10.10 21.60
CA PHE A 24 17.12 -8.94 22.45
C PHE A 24 15.95 -9.19 23.44
N VAL A 25 14.79 -9.67 22.95
CA VAL A 25 13.64 -9.94 23.83
C VAL A 25 13.88 -11.13 24.76
N ASN A 26 14.58 -12.17 24.30
CA ASN A 26 14.98 -13.30 25.15
C ASN A 26 15.85 -12.84 26.34
N GLN A 27 16.85 -12.00 26.07
CA GLN A 27 17.71 -11.47 27.12
C GLN A 27 16.96 -10.54 28.07
N ARG A 28 16.16 -9.61 27.53
CA ARG A 28 15.45 -8.60 28.31
C ARG A 28 14.37 -9.16 29.22
N HIS A 29 13.69 -10.20 28.79
CA HIS A 29 12.54 -10.81 29.50
C HIS A 29 12.83 -12.19 30.07
N ALA A 30 14.08 -12.65 30.03
CA ALA A 30 14.50 -14.00 30.45
C ALA A 30 13.66 -15.12 29.80
N LEU A 31 13.46 -15.03 28.46
CA LEU A 31 12.65 -15.95 27.66
C LEU A 31 13.53 -16.96 26.92
N GLY A 32 12.91 -18.06 26.48
CA GLY A 32 13.53 -19.10 25.65
C GLY A 32 12.84 -19.24 24.28
N LEU A 33 12.52 -18.13 23.62
CA LEU A 33 11.89 -18.16 22.29
C LEU A 33 12.90 -18.71 21.28
N VAL A 34 12.57 -19.81 20.64
CA VAL A 34 13.50 -20.57 19.77
C VAL A 34 13.36 -20.23 18.29
N ASP A 35 12.18 -19.78 17.88
CA ASP A 35 11.83 -19.55 16.45
C ASP A 35 10.84 -18.40 16.28
N TYR A 36 10.46 -18.14 15.04
CA TYR A 36 9.48 -17.09 14.70
C TYR A 36 8.08 -17.40 15.24
N PRO A 37 7.50 -18.61 15.13
CA PRO A 37 6.21 -18.92 15.73
C PRO A 37 6.14 -18.61 17.23
N ALA A 38 7.18 -18.94 18.00
CA ALA A 38 7.27 -18.62 19.42
C ALA A 38 7.35 -17.09 19.65
N LEU A 39 8.14 -16.37 18.83
CA LEU A 39 8.24 -14.92 18.89
C LEU A 39 6.90 -14.25 18.55
N HIS A 40 6.20 -14.72 17.50
CA HIS A 40 4.88 -14.22 17.12
C HIS A 40 3.85 -14.45 18.24
N ALA A 41 3.77 -15.67 18.77
CA ALA A 41 2.85 -15.98 19.85
C ALA A 41 3.09 -15.07 21.08
N TRP A 42 4.36 -14.86 21.47
CA TRP A 42 4.72 -13.94 22.54
C TRP A 42 4.30 -12.49 22.21
N SER A 43 4.53 -12.03 20.99
CA SER A 43 4.20 -10.66 20.55
C SER A 43 2.70 -10.35 20.62
N VAL A 44 1.85 -11.36 20.43
CA VAL A 44 0.39 -11.25 20.50
C VAL A 44 -0.12 -11.41 21.95
N GLN A 45 0.44 -12.37 22.71
CA GLN A 45 0.00 -12.65 24.08
C GLN A 45 0.50 -11.61 25.08
N ARG A 46 1.69 -11.06 24.87
CA ARG A 46 2.35 -10.08 25.75
C ARG A 46 2.52 -8.74 25.03
N ARG A 47 1.43 -8.22 24.47
CA ARG A 47 1.39 -7.02 23.61
C ARG A 47 2.14 -5.82 24.19
N GLU A 48 1.94 -5.51 25.47
CA GLU A 48 2.62 -4.40 26.12
C GLU A 48 4.14 -4.60 26.12
N ALA A 49 4.60 -5.78 26.53
CA ALA A 49 6.03 -6.10 26.55
C ALA A 49 6.62 -6.08 25.12
N PHE A 50 5.88 -6.56 24.14
CA PHE A 50 6.31 -6.56 22.74
C PHE A 50 6.45 -5.13 22.19
N TRP A 51 5.42 -4.26 22.32
CA TRP A 51 5.49 -2.91 21.79
C TRP A 51 6.48 -2.03 22.55
N GLN A 52 6.67 -2.29 23.85
CA GLN A 52 7.78 -1.66 24.59
C GLN A 52 9.14 -2.15 24.07
N ALA A 53 9.27 -3.44 23.74
CA ALA A 53 10.51 -3.95 23.15
C ALA A 53 10.79 -3.36 21.75
N ILE A 54 9.77 -3.07 20.94
CA ILE A 54 9.92 -2.32 19.68
C ILE A 54 10.43 -0.89 19.95
N VAL A 55 9.85 -0.19 20.92
CA VAL A 55 10.31 1.16 21.34
C VAL A 55 11.79 1.13 21.74
N ASP A 56 12.17 0.16 22.56
CA ASP A 56 13.54 0.06 23.08
C ASP A 56 14.54 -0.37 22.00
N PHE A 57 14.19 -1.36 21.17
CA PHE A 57 15.08 -1.89 20.14
C PHE A 57 15.37 -0.88 19.02
N PHE A 58 14.38 -0.06 18.65
CA PHE A 58 14.53 0.99 17.65
C PHE A 58 14.82 2.36 18.27
N GLU A 59 15.05 2.43 19.58
CA GLU A 59 15.37 3.67 20.31
C GLU A 59 14.38 4.80 20.01
N VAL A 60 13.07 4.50 20.08
CA VAL A 60 12.04 5.51 19.88
C VAL A 60 12.12 6.58 20.95
N ARG A 61 12.21 7.84 20.54
CA ARG A 61 12.38 8.98 21.43
C ARG A 61 11.01 9.57 21.79
N PHE A 62 10.71 9.60 23.08
CA PHE A 62 9.61 10.38 23.62
C PHE A 62 10.17 11.65 24.29
N GLN A 63 9.63 12.83 23.95
CA GLN A 63 9.93 14.06 24.66
C GLN A 63 9.27 14.06 26.05
N GLN A 64 8.05 13.50 26.14
CA GLN A 64 7.40 13.14 27.39
C GLN A 64 7.17 11.65 27.41
N PRO A 65 7.65 10.92 28.44
CA PRO A 65 7.45 9.47 28.54
C PRO A 65 5.97 9.12 28.77
N PRO A 66 5.51 7.92 28.36
CA PRO A 66 4.16 7.47 28.60
C PRO A 66 3.92 7.12 30.07
N ARG A 67 2.67 7.17 30.51
CA ARG A 67 2.23 6.71 31.85
C ARG A 67 2.11 5.18 31.89
N ALA A 68 1.76 4.56 30.75
CA ALA A 68 1.64 3.12 30.55
C ALA A 68 1.95 2.81 29.08
N VAL A 69 2.18 1.54 28.76
CA VAL A 69 2.32 1.09 27.36
C VAL A 69 0.96 0.97 26.70
N LEU A 70 -0.03 0.46 27.43
CA LEU A 70 -1.39 0.26 26.94
C LEU A 70 -2.39 0.55 28.05
N GLU A 71 -3.40 1.34 27.75
CA GLU A 71 -4.63 1.43 28.52
C GLU A 71 -5.73 0.68 27.75
N GLU A 72 -6.18 -0.45 28.30
CA GLU A 72 -7.26 -1.24 27.69
C GLU A 72 -8.57 -0.48 27.74
N GLY A 73 -9.25 -0.43 26.61
CA GLY A 73 -10.64 0.04 26.54
C GLY A 73 -11.62 -1.13 26.73
N ALA A 74 -12.89 -0.80 26.92
CA ALA A 74 -13.97 -1.79 27.08
C ALA A 74 -14.10 -2.71 25.84
N GLN A 75 -13.77 -2.19 24.67
CA GLN A 75 -13.81 -2.90 23.39
C GLN A 75 -12.73 -2.32 22.44
N MET A 76 -12.30 -3.10 21.46
CA MET A 76 -11.62 -2.55 20.32
C MET A 76 -12.64 -1.63 19.57
N PRO A 77 -12.32 -0.37 19.24
CA PRO A 77 -11.02 0.27 19.13
C PRO A 77 -10.64 1.22 20.29
N SER A 78 -11.26 1.13 21.45
CA SER A 78 -11.10 2.14 22.53
C SER A 78 -9.79 2.02 23.33
N ALA A 79 -8.93 1.05 23.06
CA ALA A 79 -7.63 0.93 23.71
C ALA A 79 -6.66 2.03 23.25
N ARG A 80 -5.83 2.55 24.17
CA ARG A 80 -4.89 3.64 23.93
C ARG A 80 -3.45 3.19 24.17
N TRP A 81 -2.60 3.37 23.14
CA TRP A 81 -1.18 3.07 23.20
C TRP A 81 -0.38 4.26 23.73
N PHE A 82 0.57 4.00 24.59
CA PHE A 82 1.53 4.96 25.15
C PHE A 82 0.85 6.28 25.63
N PRO A 83 -0.22 6.20 26.45
CA PRO A 83 -0.98 7.37 26.86
C PRO A 83 -0.10 8.35 27.63
N GLY A 84 -0.22 9.62 27.27
CA GLY A 84 0.59 10.72 27.82
C GLY A 84 1.95 10.90 27.15
N ALA A 85 2.39 9.97 26.30
CA ALA A 85 3.63 10.16 25.56
C ALA A 85 3.50 11.28 24.52
N THR A 86 4.60 12.02 24.33
CA THR A 86 4.73 12.93 23.19
C THR A 86 5.98 12.60 22.39
N LEU A 87 5.87 12.69 21.07
CA LEU A 87 6.94 12.40 20.12
C LEU A 87 6.75 13.22 18.84
N ASN A 88 7.71 13.12 17.90
CA ASN A 88 7.52 13.64 16.56
C ASN A 88 7.94 12.59 15.51
N PHE A 89 7.11 12.36 14.51
CA PHE A 89 7.38 11.38 13.46
C PHE A 89 8.61 11.78 12.61
N ALA A 90 8.67 13.04 12.16
CA ALA A 90 9.77 13.51 11.32
C ALA A 90 11.13 13.48 12.04
N GLU A 91 11.15 13.63 13.37
CA GLU A 91 12.39 13.49 14.17
C GLU A 91 13.03 12.12 13.98
N HIS A 92 12.19 11.07 13.91
CA HIS A 92 12.66 9.70 13.76
C HIS A 92 13.18 9.41 12.34
N LEU A 93 12.60 10.02 11.32
CA LEU A 93 13.01 9.87 9.93
C LEU A 93 14.24 10.72 9.58
N LEU A 94 14.48 11.77 10.36
CA LEU A 94 15.58 12.69 10.17
C LEU A 94 16.69 12.52 11.22
N ARG A 95 16.91 11.30 11.76
CA ARG A 95 17.95 11.06 12.78
C ARG A 95 19.36 11.23 12.24
N ARG A 96 19.58 10.77 11.00
CA ARG A 96 20.88 10.91 10.33
C ARG A 96 21.08 12.33 9.82
N ARG A 97 22.35 12.78 9.86
CA ARG A 97 22.76 14.13 9.43
C ARG A 97 24.06 14.10 8.63
N ASP A 98 24.47 12.92 8.19
CA ASP A 98 25.67 12.71 7.39
C ASP A 98 25.43 13.01 5.90
N ASP A 99 26.51 12.93 5.11
CA ASP A 99 26.49 13.19 3.67
C ASP A 99 26.13 11.95 2.84
N ALA A 100 25.76 10.83 3.48
CA ALA A 100 25.28 9.66 2.74
C ALA A 100 23.91 9.96 2.10
N PRO A 101 23.61 9.34 0.96
CA PRO A 101 22.33 9.52 0.27
C PRO A 101 21.14 9.14 1.17
N ALA A 102 20.19 10.07 1.34
CA ALA A 102 18.89 9.81 1.96
C ALA A 102 17.83 9.55 0.89
N LEU A 103 17.79 10.39 -0.14
CA LEU A 103 16.84 10.30 -1.26
C LEU A 103 17.61 10.27 -2.57
N ILE A 104 17.28 9.33 -3.42
CA ILE A 104 17.75 9.23 -4.80
C ILE A 104 16.51 9.29 -5.68
N ALA A 105 16.24 10.44 -6.29
CA ALA A 105 15.09 10.67 -7.14
C ALA A 105 15.47 10.49 -8.61
N VAL A 106 14.77 9.61 -9.29
CA VAL A 106 14.96 9.32 -10.72
C VAL A 106 13.65 9.53 -11.46
N SER A 107 13.67 10.35 -12.50
CA SER A 107 12.52 10.59 -13.35
C SER A 107 12.55 9.73 -14.61
N GLU A 108 11.42 9.66 -15.31
CA GLU A 108 11.29 8.86 -16.55
C GLU A 108 12.27 9.30 -17.64
N ASP A 109 12.59 10.59 -17.74
CA ASP A 109 13.55 11.15 -18.71
C ASP A 109 15.02 10.92 -18.31
N GLY A 110 15.27 10.25 -17.19
CA GLY A 110 16.61 9.91 -16.72
C GLY A 110 17.28 10.98 -15.87
N ARG A 111 16.60 12.09 -15.52
CA ARG A 111 17.12 13.03 -14.51
C ARG A 111 17.30 12.28 -13.19
N ARG A 112 18.43 12.50 -12.55
CA ARG A 112 18.79 11.88 -11.29
C ARG A 112 19.25 12.97 -10.31
N GLU A 113 18.54 13.07 -9.20
CA GLU A 113 18.82 14.02 -8.13
C GLU A 113 19.06 13.24 -6.84
N VAL A 114 20.05 13.64 -6.08
CA VAL A 114 20.39 13.00 -4.79
C VAL A 114 20.39 14.05 -3.72
N LEU A 115 19.71 13.77 -2.62
CA LEU A 115 19.83 14.52 -1.38
C LEU A 115 20.49 13.63 -0.33
N SER A 116 21.54 14.11 0.29
CA SER A 116 22.11 13.51 1.49
C SER A 116 21.17 13.67 2.69
N HIS A 117 21.42 12.95 3.79
CA HIS A 117 20.66 13.12 5.02
C HIS A 117 20.77 14.55 5.57
N ALA A 118 21.95 15.17 5.46
CA ALA A 118 22.16 16.55 5.86
C ALA A 118 21.38 17.54 4.98
N GLU A 119 21.38 17.34 3.65
CA GLU A 119 20.62 18.18 2.72
C GLU A 119 19.12 18.04 2.90
N LEU A 120 18.62 16.81 3.06
CA LEU A 120 17.22 16.56 3.36
C LEU A 120 16.77 17.31 4.61
N ALA A 121 17.57 17.27 5.68
CA ALA A 121 17.26 17.99 6.91
C ALA A 121 17.22 19.52 6.70
N ARG A 122 18.16 20.10 5.94
CA ARG A 122 18.16 21.54 5.61
C ARG A 122 16.95 21.96 4.78
N HIS A 123 16.56 21.14 3.77
CA HIS A 123 15.35 21.39 3.00
C HIS A 123 14.09 21.34 3.86
N VAL A 124 13.98 20.34 4.73
CA VAL A 124 12.86 20.24 5.69
C VAL A 124 12.83 21.44 6.63
N ALA A 125 13.97 21.87 7.20
CA ALA A 125 14.05 23.02 8.09
C ALA A 125 13.60 24.32 7.40
N GLY A 126 14.08 24.54 6.18
CA GLY A 126 13.73 25.73 5.40
C GLY A 126 12.24 25.80 5.09
N LEU A 127 11.65 24.70 4.58
CA LEU A 127 10.21 24.64 4.30
C LEU A 127 9.38 24.73 5.58
N GLN A 128 9.78 24.03 6.64
CA GLN A 128 9.14 24.09 7.96
C GLN A 128 9.03 25.54 8.47
N LYS A 129 10.12 26.32 8.38
CA LYS A 129 10.14 27.73 8.79
C LYS A 129 9.09 28.56 8.03
N ARG A 130 8.91 28.28 6.73
CA ARG A 130 7.90 28.97 5.91
C ARG A 130 6.47 28.54 6.27
N LEU A 131 6.23 27.24 6.47
CA LEU A 131 4.93 26.74 6.90
C LEU A 131 4.56 27.26 8.29
N ALA A 132 5.52 27.31 9.23
CA ALA A 132 5.32 27.89 10.56
C ALA A 132 4.98 29.39 10.48
N ALA A 133 5.61 30.15 9.57
CA ALA A 133 5.28 31.56 9.34
C ALA A 133 3.87 31.78 8.78
N LEU A 134 3.29 30.77 8.10
CA LEU A 134 1.88 30.74 7.70
C LEU A 134 0.95 30.27 8.84
N GLY A 135 1.48 30.01 10.04
CA GLY A 135 0.73 29.55 11.21
C GLY A 135 0.30 28.08 11.10
N ILE A 136 0.99 27.24 10.28
CA ILE A 136 0.70 25.81 10.19
C ILE A 136 1.22 25.09 11.43
N GLY A 137 0.37 24.26 12.03
CA GLY A 137 0.67 23.49 13.24
C GLY A 137 -0.33 22.37 13.49
N PRO A 138 -0.38 21.81 14.72
CA PRO A 138 -1.32 20.75 15.07
C PRO A 138 -2.77 21.17 14.80
N GLY A 139 -3.52 20.30 14.13
CA GLY A 139 -4.90 20.57 13.70
C GLY A 139 -5.02 21.12 12.27
N ASP A 140 -3.95 21.56 11.64
CA ASP A 140 -3.94 21.98 10.24
C ASP A 140 -3.67 20.82 9.28
N ARG A 141 -4.12 20.94 8.04
CA ARG A 141 -3.87 20.00 6.96
C ARG A 141 -3.06 20.66 5.85
N VAL A 142 -2.00 19.96 5.44
CA VAL A 142 -1.22 20.26 4.24
C VAL A 142 -1.46 19.14 3.24
N ALA A 143 -1.94 19.47 2.05
CA ALA A 143 -2.17 18.51 0.97
C ALA A 143 -1.12 18.62 -0.12
N ALA A 144 -0.93 17.52 -0.87
CA ALA A 144 -0.05 17.52 -2.04
C ALA A 144 -0.69 16.80 -3.25
N LEU A 145 -0.63 17.45 -4.40
CA LEU A 145 -0.92 16.84 -5.71
C LEU A 145 0.41 16.72 -6.45
N MET A 146 1.14 15.66 -6.15
CA MET A 146 2.56 15.54 -6.48
C MET A 146 2.92 14.15 -7.00
N PRO A 147 3.89 14.05 -7.92
CA PRO A 147 4.53 12.79 -8.26
C PRO A 147 5.47 12.32 -7.14
N ASN A 148 6.04 11.10 -7.29
CA ASN A 148 6.97 10.51 -6.33
C ASN A 148 8.37 11.14 -6.44
N THR A 149 8.54 12.33 -5.89
CA THR A 149 9.76 13.14 -5.94
C THR A 149 10.26 13.49 -4.55
N TRP A 150 11.51 13.99 -4.47
CA TRP A 150 12.10 14.40 -3.20
C TRP A 150 11.34 15.59 -2.57
N GLN A 151 10.78 16.50 -3.38
CA GLN A 151 9.98 17.62 -2.90
C GLN A 151 8.75 17.15 -2.11
N THR A 152 8.15 16.05 -2.55
CA THR A 152 6.98 15.47 -1.86
C THR A 152 7.36 14.93 -0.49
N VAL A 153 8.52 14.26 -0.38
CA VAL A 153 9.06 13.77 0.90
C VAL A 153 9.40 14.94 1.82
N VAL A 154 10.05 16.00 1.31
CA VAL A 154 10.34 17.22 2.07
C VAL A 154 9.05 17.87 2.57
N GLY A 155 8.01 17.97 1.72
CA GLY A 155 6.70 18.52 2.09
C GLY A 155 6.05 17.76 3.24
N MET A 156 6.06 16.42 3.16
CA MET A 156 5.52 15.54 4.20
C MET A 156 6.29 15.71 5.53
N LEU A 157 7.64 15.69 5.49
CA LEU A 157 8.46 15.78 6.69
C LEU A 157 8.37 17.17 7.35
N ALA A 158 8.33 18.24 6.55
CA ALA A 158 8.14 19.59 7.06
C ALA A 158 6.78 19.76 7.73
N THR A 159 5.72 19.18 7.17
CA THR A 159 4.37 19.14 7.75
C THR A 159 4.37 18.37 9.07
N ALA A 160 4.88 17.14 9.07
CA ALA A 160 4.92 16.28 10.26
C ALA A 160 5.79 16.87 11.37
N SER A 161 6.88 17.58 11.04
CA SER A 161 7.74 18.23 12.03
C SER A 161 7.01 19.31 12.84
N LEU A 162 6.01 19.95 12.25
CA LEU A 162 5.13 20.92 12.90
C LEU A 162 3.94 20.29 13.65
N GLY A 163 3.78 18.95 13.58
CA GLY A 163 2.62 18.24 14.13
C GLY A 163 1.34 18.43 13.33
N ALA A 164 1.42 18.99 12.12
CA ALA A 164 0.30 19.12 11.19
C ALA A 164 0.04 17.81 10.44
N THR A 165 -1.15 17.68 9.87
CA THR A 165 -1.60 16.46 9.19
C THR A 165 -1.31 16.53 7.69
N TRP A 166 -0.66 15.49 7.16
CA TRP A 166 -0.36 15.35 5.75
C TRP A 166 -1.42 14.57 5.00
N SER A 167 -1.68 14.95 3.75
CA SER A 167 -2.46 14.14 2.80
C SER A 167 -1.94 14.31 1.39
N SER A 168 -1.96 13.27 0.55
CA SER A 168 -1.46 13.37 -0.81
C SER A 168 -2.29 12.59 -1.83
N CYS A 169 -2.32 13.11 -3.05
CA CYS A 169 -2.83 12.48 -4.25
C CYS A 169 -1.77 12.49 -5.35
N SER A 170 -1.82 11.51 -6.22
CA SER A 170 -1.00 11.48 -7.43
C SER A 170 -1.58 12.40 -8.51
N PRO A 171 -0.75 13.01 -9.37
CA PRO A 171 -1.21 13.91 -10.42
C PRO A 171 -2.04 13.24 -11.53
N ASP A 172 -2.06 11.92 -11.59
CA ASP A 172 -2.90 11.14 -12.51
C ASP A 172 -4.37 11.01 -12.08
N PHE A 173 -4.72 11.36 -10.82
CA PHE A 173 -6.12 11.42 -10.40
C PHE A 173 -6.92 12.42 -11.23
N GLY A 174 -8.17 12.09 -11.61
CA GLY A 174 -9.11 13.03 -12.22
C GLY A 174 -9.40 14.24 -11.31
N THR A 175 -9.79 15.38 -11.90
CA THR A 175 -10.09 16.63 -11.16
C THR A 175 -11.07 16.38 -10.03
N GLN A 176 -12.20 15.72 -10.30
CA GLN A 176 -13.22 15.43 -9.30
C GLN A 176 -12.69 14.50 -8.20
N GLY A 177 -11.87 13.51 -8.57
CA GLY A 177 -11.25 12.61 -7.59
C GLY A 177 -10.33 13.32 -6.60
N VAL A 178 -9.63 14.39 -7.01
CA VAL A 178 -8.84 15.25 -6.11
C VAL A 178 -9.75 16.09 -5.23
N ILE A 179 -10.80 16.71 -5.80
CA ILE A 179 -11.78 17.52 -5.07
C ILE A 179 -12.53 16.68 -4.04
N ASP A 180 -12.96 15.46 -4.39
CA ASP A 180 -13.66 14.54 -3.49
C ASP A 180 -12.80 14.12 -2.27
N ARG A 181 -11.48 14.26 -2.37
CA ARG A 181 -10.55 13.99 -1.27
C ARG A 181 -10.22 15.27 -0.50
N PHE A 182 -9.62 16.22 -1.17
CA PHE A 182 -9.12 17.43 -0.52
C PHE A 182 -10.24 18.36 -0.07
N GLY A 183 -11.38 18.39 -0.77
CA GLY A 183 -12.56 19.15 -0.35
C GLY A 183 -13.17 18.65 0.97
N GLN A 184 -12.98 17.35 1.32
CA GLN A 184 -13.43 16.83 2.61
C GLN A 184 -12.55 17.28 3.78
N ILE A 185 -11.25 17.44 3.55
CA ILE A 185 -10.25 17.73 4.60
C ILE A 185 -9.90 19.21 4.69
N GLU A 186 -10.29 20.01 3.69
CA GLU A 186 -10.10 21.46 3.67
C GLU A 186 -8.65 21.88 4.02
N PRO A 187 -7.66 21.56 3.17
CA PRO A 187 -6.26 21.88 3.44
C PRO A 187 -6.03 23.39 3.40
N ARG A 188 -5.19 23.92 4.30
CA ARG A 188 -4.75 25.32 4.27
C ARG A 188 -3.64 25.57 3.26
N VAL A 189 -2.79 24.55 3.01
CA VAL A 189 -1.69 24.60 2.03
C VAL A 189 -1.84 23.45 1.05
N LEU A 190 -1.66 23.74 -0.24
CA LEU A 190 -1.54 22.75 -1.30
C LEU A 190 -0.18 22.86 -1.96
N ILE A 191 0.57 21.77 -1.98
CA ILE A 191 1.79 21.61 -2.77
C ILE A 191 1.42 20.87 -4.05
N ALA A 192 1.68 21.44 -5.23
CA ALA A 192 1.26 20.83 -6.49
C ALA A 192 2.34 20.94 -7.57
N CYS A 193 2.51 19.90 -8.39
CA CYS A 193 3.39 19.99 -9.55
C CYS A 193 2.69 20.67 -10.72
N ALA A 194 3.43 21.50 -11.47
CA ALA A 194 2.92 22.20 -12.66
C ALA A 194 2.67 21.24 -13.83
N GLY A 195 3.39 20.14 -13.86
CA GLY A 195 3.30 19.08 -14.87
C GLY A 195 4.12 17.87 -14.45
N TYR A 196 3.94 16.75 -15.13
CA TYR A 196 4.70 15.51 -14.91
C TYR A 196 4.84 14.74 -16.22
N ARG A 197 5.72 13.73 -16.21
CA ARG A 197 5.98 12.89 -17.37
C ARG A 197 5.51 11.46 -17.15
N TYR A 198 4.84 10.89 -18.16
CA TYR A 198 4.40 9.50 -18.09
C TYR A 198 4.31 8.86 -19.47
N ALA A 199 4.92 7.70 -19.65
CA ALA A 199 4.97 6.94 -20.91
C ALA A 199 5.46 7.78 -22.09
N GLY A 200 6.53 8.56 -21.90
CA GLY A 200 7.16 9.43 -22.89
C GLY A 200 6.43 10.77 -23.14
N LYS A 201 5.32 11.02 -22.46
CA LYS A 201 4.52 12.25 -22.66
C LYS A 201 4.71 13.23 -21.50
N SER A 202 4.94 14.50 -21.81
CA SER A 202 4.85 15.58 -20.85
C SER A 202 3.39 16.03 -20.70
N LEU A 203 2.91 16.12 -19.48
CA LEU A 203 1.51 16.39 -19.13
C LEU A 203 1.43 17.69 -18.32
N ASP A 204 0.84 18.72 -18.91
CA ASP A 204 0.59 20.01 -18.26
C ASP A 204 -0.63 19.91 -17.34
N LEU A 205 -0.48 20.31 -16.08
CA LEU A 205 -1.55 20.27 -15.09
C LEU A 205 -2.23 21.61 -14.82
N THR A 206 -1.87 22.67 -15.51
CA THR A 206 -2.38 24.03 -15.23
C THR A 206 -3.90 24.12 -15.27
N ALA A 207 -4.54 23.57 -16.33
CA ALA A 207 -6.00 23.59 -16.45
C ALA A 207 -6.65 22.80 -15.29
N LYS A 208 -6.15 21.60 -15.03
CA LYS A 208 -6.61 20.73 -13.96
C LYS A 208 -6.45 21.38 -12.58
N LEU A 209 -5.30 22.00 -12.33
CA LEU A 209 -5.08 22.68 -11.05
C LEU A 209 -6.05 23.85 -10.87
N ASN A 210 -6.35 24.62 -11.91
CA ASN A 210 -7.34 25.69 -11.82
C ASN A 210 -8.75 25.18 -11.49
N GLU A 211 -9.14 24.02 -12.01
CA GLU A 211 -10.40 23.36 -11.65
C GLU A 211 -10.39 22.86 -10.20
N VAL A 212 -9.30 22.21 -9.76
CA VAL A 212 -9.13 21.74 -8.37
C VAL A 212 -9.19 22.91 -7.40
N LEU A 213 -8.49 24.02 -7.70
CA LEU A 213 -8.44 25.22 -6.86
C LEU A 213 -9.82 25.88 -6.70
N ALA A 214 -10.65 25.82 -7.72
CA ALA A 214 -12.05 26.29 -7.61
C ALA A 214 -12.88 25.47 -6.62
N GLY A 215 -12.52 24.19 -6.43
CA GLY A 215 -13.13 23.29 -5.43
C GLY A 215 -12.54 23.38 -4.02
N LEU A 216 -11.53 24.26 -3.79
CA LEU A 216 -10.83 24.41 -2.52
C LEU A 216 -10.85 25.87 -2.04
N PRO A 217 -12.03 26.44 -1.71
CA PRO A 217 -12.16 27.86 -1.39
C PRO A 217 -11.44 28.28 -0.08
N GLY A 218 -11.17 27.34 0.83
CA GLY A 218 -10.45 27.58 2.09
C GLY A 218 -8.92 27.54 1.99
N LEU A 219 -8.37 27.35 0.78
CA LEU A 219 -6.93 27.30 0.60
C LEU A 219 -6.29 28.67 0.82
N GLU A 220 -5.23 28.74 1.62
CA GLU A 220 -4.50 29.98 1.93
C GLU A 220 -3.21 30.11 1.09
N GLN A 221 -2.53 28.98 0.82
CA GLN A 221 -1.28 28.95 0.07
C GLN A 221 -1.28 27.82 -0.96
N LEU A 222 -0.98 28.16 -2.21
CA LEU A 222 -0.56 27.22 -3.24
C LEU A 222 0.95 27.32 -3.42
N LEU A 223 1.64 26.19 -3.28
CA LEU A 223 3.08 26.07 -3.56
C LEU A 223 3.28 25.20 -4.80
N VAL A 224 3.69 25.80 -5.90
CA VAL A 224 3.84 25.12 -7.19
C VAL A 224 5.27 24.64 -7.38
N VAL A 225 5.43 23.35 -7.67
CA VAL A 225 6.71 22.73 -8.07
C VAL A 225 6.77 22.68 -9.60
N PRO A 226 7.68 23.41 -10.26
CA PRO A 226 7.75 23.50 -11.72
C PRO A 226 8.22 22.22 -12.41
N TYR A 227 8.33 21.13 -11.77
CA TYR A 227 8.92 19.82 -12.06
C TYR A 227 9.18 19.48 -13.56
N ASP A 228 8.14 19.22 -14.36
CA ASP A 228 8.27 18.97 -15.82
C ASP A 228 7.78 20.17 -16.66
N ARG A 229 7.55 21.32 -16.00
CA ARG A 229 7.11 22.58 -16.63
C ARG A 229 7.88 23.78 -16.04
N PRO A 230 9.17 23.94 -16.38
CA PRO A 230 10.04 24.95 -15.77
C PRO A 230 9.60 26.40 -16.05
N GLN A 231 8.73 26.63 -17.05
CA GLN A 231 8.18 27.95 -17.40
C GLN A 231 6.92 28.32 -16.60
N ALA A 232 6.43 27.46 -15.69
CA ALA A 232 5.26 27.74 -14.86
C ALA A 232 5.45 29.04 -14.06
N GLN A 233 4.42 29.86 -13.98
CA GLN A 233 4.43 31.15 -13.28
C GLN A 233 3.24 31.24 -12.31
N PRO A 234 3.34 31.99 -11.20
CA PRO A 234 2.24 32.16 -10.26
C PRO A 234 0.92 32.61 -10.90
N GLN A 235 0.99 33.48 -11.89
CA GLN A 235 -0.20 34.01 -12.61
C GLN A 235 -0.94 32.99 -13.49
N ASP A 236 -0.37 31.81 -13.71
CA ASP A 236 -1.04 30.72 -14.42
C ASP A 236 -2.19 30.12 -13.60
N TYR A 237 -2.21 30.36 -12.29
CA TYR A 237 -3.14 29.75 -11.34
C TYR A 237 -4.17 30.73 -10.81
N ARG A 238 -5.46 30.37 -10.92
CA ARG A 238 -6.61 31.22 -10.59
C ARG A 238 -7.22 30.77 -9.25
N CYS A 239 -6.83 31.38 -8.16
CA CYS A 239 -7.39 31.11 -6.83
C CYS A 239 -7.30 32.35 -5.94
N GLN A 240 -7.96 32.30 -4.77
CA GLN A 240 -7.85 33.35 -3.74
C GLN A 240 -6.60 33.16 -2.86
N ALA A 241 -6.01 31.96 -2.87
CA ALA A 241 -4.79 31.63 -2.14
C ALA A 241 -3.58 32.43 -2.66
N GLN A 242 -2.60 32.65 -1.82
CA GLN A 242 -1.29 33.11 -2.26
C GLN A 242 -0.62 32.03 -3.09
N VAL A 243 -0.05 32.39 -4.25
CA VAL A 243 0.65 31.45 -5.12
C VAL A 243 2.13 31.75 -5.10
N ALA A 244 2.95 30.74 -4.82
CA ALA A 244 4.39 30.81 -4.87
C ALA A 244 4.97 29.61 -5.65
N LEU A 245 6.13 29.80 -6.26
CA LEU A 245 6.90 28.70 -6.84
C LEU A 245 7.77 28.08 -5.72
N TRP A 246 7.99 26.76 -5.82
CA TRP A 246 8.87 26.02 -4.91
C TRP A 246 10.27 26.63 -4.85
N ASP A 247 10.83 26.90 -6.04
CA ASP A 247 12.14 27.54 -6.13
C ASP A 247 12.05 28.99 -5.66
N GLY A 248 12.82 29.30 -4.62
CA GLY A 248 12.82 30.61 -3.97
C GLY A 248 11.76 30.80 -2.87
N PHE A 249 10.86 29.84 -2.64
CA PHE A 249 9.91 29.95 -1.52
C PHE A 249 10.59 29.84 -0.16
N TYR A 250 11.65 29.04 -0.06
CA TYR A 250 12.46 28.88 1.15
C TYR A 250 13.95 28.73 0.80
N GLN A 251 14.80 28.86 1.81
CA GLN A 251 16.22 28.52 1.71
C GLN A 251 16.46 27.19 2.42
N ALA A 252 17.23 26.28 1.81
CA ALA A 252 17.59 24.98 2.38
C ALA A 252 18.72 25.16 3.43
N GLU A 253 18.37 25.69 4.58
CA GLU A 253 19.31 26.06 5.66
C GLU A 253 18.70 25.81 7.05
N GLY A 254 19.57 25.71 8.04
CA GLY A 254 19.21 25.54 9.44
C GLY A 254 18.94 24.06 9.80
N GLU A 255 18.48 23.89 11.02
CA GLU A 255 18.11 22.58 11.58
C GLU A 255 16.59 22.52 11.79
N PRO A 256 15.96 21.37 11.50
CA PRO A 256 14.52 21.22 11.75
C PRO A 256 14.22 21.19 13.26
N VAL A 257 13.14 21.85 13.63
CA VAL A 257 12.59 21.85 14.98
C VAL A 257 11.40 20.91 15.02
N PHE A 258 11.31 20.07 16.03
CA PHE A 258 10.26 19.06 16.12
C PHE A 258 9.25 19.42 17.21
N THR A 259 8.03 19.74 16.81
CA THR A 259 6.92 19.99 17.73
C THR A 259 6.52 18.68 18.39
N PRO A 260 6.62 18.54 19.73
CA PRO A 260 6.14 17.37 20.42
C PRO A 260 4.61 17.26 20.30
N VAL A 261 4.12 16.12 19.87
CA VAL A 261 2.67 15.87 19.74
C VAL A 261 2.28 14.59 20.48
N PRO A 262 1.04 14.46 20.95
CA PRO A 262 0.56 13.23 21.54
C PRO A 262 0.74 12.01 20.60
N PHE A 263 0.90 10.82 21.17
CA PHE A 263 1.03 9.57 20.42
C PHE A 263 -0.11 9.38 19.40
N GLU A 264 -1.32 9.80 19.77
CA GLU A 264 -2.53 9.71 18.97
C GLU A 264 -2.77 10.96 18.08
N GLN A 265 -1.80 11.87 17.93
CA GLN A 265 -1.93 13.00 17.01
C GLN A 265 -2.11 12.52 15.57
N PRO A 266 -3.07 13.07 14.79
CA PRO A 266 -3.20 12.79 13.37
C PRO A 266 -1.91 13.09 12.61
N LEU A 267 -1.39 12.10 11.88
CA LEU A 267 -0.21 12.22 11.02
C LEU A 267 -0.60 12.29 9.56
N TYR A 268 -1.43 11.32 9.13
CA TYR A 268 -1.88 11.18 7.75
C TYR A 268 -3.39 11.11 7.67
N ILE A 269 -3.93 11.66 6.57
CA ILE A 269 -5.25 11.30 6.08
C ILE A 269 -5.03 10.59 4.75
N LEU A 270 -5.34 9.30 4.72
CA LEU A 270 -5.28 8.45 3.55
C LEU A 270 -6.68 8.11 3.05
N TYR A 271 -6.78 7.73 1.78
CA TYR A 271 -8.07 7.50 1.16
C TYR A 271 -8.22 6.06 0.71
N SER A 272 -9.34 5.44 1.05
CA SER A 272 -9.76 4.19 0.44
C SER A 272 -11.00 4.43 -0.43
N SER A 273 -11.00 3.80 -1.60
CA SER A 273 -12.18 3.82 -2.46
C SER A 273 -13.28 2.99 -1.82
N GLY A 274 -14.28 3.64 -1.23
CA GLY A 274 -15.50 2.96 -0.81
C GLY A 274 -16.29 2.50 -2.04
N THR A 275 -16.98 1.38 -1.93
CA THR A 275 -17.87 0.86 -2.99
C THR A 275 -19.12 1.74 -3.17
N THR A 276 -19.38 2.65 -2.22
CA THR A 276 -20.55 3.53 -2.21
C THR A 276 -20.21 4.91 -1.63
N GLY A 277 -20.21 5.96 -2.44
CA GLY A 277 -20.05 7.36 -1.98
C GLY A 277 -18.65 7.94 -2.21
N VAL A 278 -18.36 9.09 -1.61
CA VAL A 278 -17.04 9.71 -1.62
C VAL A 278 -16.01 8.84 -0.89
N PRO A 279 -14.71 8.95 -1.21
CA PRO A 279 -13.67 8.17 -0.56
C PRO A 279 -13.70 8.33 0.97
N LYS A 280 -13.45 7.22 1.70
CA LYS A 280 -13.24 7.29 3.14
C LYS A 280 -11.94 8.04 3.40
N CYS A 281 -11.97 9.03 4.27
CA CYS A 281 -10.78 9.77 4.72
C CYS A 281 -10.31 9.15 6.04
N ILE A 282 -9.32 8.26 6.00
CA ILE A 282 -8.86 7.48 7.14
C ILE A 282 -7.76 8.24 7.86
N VAL A 283 -7.94 8.51 9.14
CA VAL A 283 -7.01 9.29 9.96
C VAL A 283 -6.07 8.36 10.72
N HIS A 284 -4.77 8.48 10.47
CA HIS A 284 -3.74 7.64 11.09
C HIS A 284 -2.93 8.41 12.14
N ALA A 285 -2.62 7.72 13.25
CA ALA A 285 -1.91 8.27 14.40
C ALA A 285 -0.39 8.29 14.21
N THR A 286 0.26 9.35 14.68
CA THR A 286 1.70 9.57 14.63
C THR A 286 2.50 8.40 15.22
N GLY A 287 2.24 8.02 16.45
CA GLY A 287 2.99 6.98 17.13
C GLY A 287 2.67 5.58 16.59
N GLY A 288 1.40 5.33 16.26
CA GLY A 288 0.96 4.04 15.73
C GLY A 288 1.63 3.71 14.40
N VAL A 289 1.66 4.67 13.46
CA VAL A 289 2.34 4.52 12.17
C VAL A 289 3.83 4.28 12.37
N LEU A 290 4.49 5.08 13.23
CA LEU A 290 5.92 4.95 13.48
C LEU A 290 6.30 3.54 13.96
N LEU A 291 5.62 3.04 15.00
CA LEU A 291 5.95 1.73 15.56
C LEU A 291 5.70 0.57 14.59
N GLN A 292 4.59 0.62 13.85
CA GLN A 292 4.29 -0.39 12.84
C GLN A 292 5.33 -0.41 11.72
N HIS A 293 5.69 0.76 11.19
CA HIS A 293 6.64 0.84 10.10
C HIS A 293 8.07 0.49 10.54
N LEU A 294 8.48 0.84 11.76
CA LEU A 294 9.77 0.38 12.33
C LEU A 294 9.83 -1.15 12.40
N LYS A 295 8.77 -1.79 12.90
CA LYS A 295 8.65 -3.24 12.96
C LYS A 295 8.71 -3.88 11.55
N GLU A 296 8.00 -3.32 10.60
CA GLU A 296 7.92 -3.88 9.24
C GLU A 296 9.21 -3.69 8.45
N HIS A 297 9.75 -2.47 8.43
CA HIS A 297 11.01 -2.20 7.75
C HIS A 297 12.18 -2.91 8.41
N GLY A 298 12.33 -2.74 9.71
CA GLY A 298 13.50 -3.24 10.42
C GLY A 298 13.52 -4.74 10.62
N LEU A 299 12.37 -5.36 10.95
CA LEU A 299 12.34 -6.79 11.28
C LEU A 299 11.88 -7.65 10.09
N HIS A 300 10.73 -7.34 9.50
CA HIS A 300 10.14 -8.15 8.44
C HIS A 300 10.83 -7.99 7.09
N THR A 301 11.28 -6.79 6.78
CA THR A 301 11.97 -6.47 5.52
C THR A 301 13.50 -6.54 5.66
N ASP A 302 13.99 -6.58 6.91
CA ASP A 302 15.42 -6.63 7.26
C ASP A 302 16.22 -5.45 6.69
N LEU A 303 15.63 -4.26 6.73
CA LEU A 303 16.26 -3.02 6.32
C LEU A 303 17.09 -2.40 7.44
N GLY A 304 18.19 -1.79 7.08
CA GLY A 304 19.10 -1.09 7.98
C GLY A 304 19.88 0.04 7.30
N ASP A 305 20.85 0.58 8.04
CA ASP A 305 21.70 1.66 7.54
C ASP A 305 22.39 1.31 6.23
N GLY A 306 22.29 2.20 5.26
CA GLY A 306 22.94 2.07 3.95
C GLY A 306 22.20 1.18 2.94
N ASP A 307 21.14 0.49 3.35
CA ASP A 307 20.30 -0.23 2.40
C ASP A 307 19.50 0.71 1.52
N ARG A 308 19.33 0.35 0.26
CA ARG A 308 18.48 1.10 -0.67
C ARG A 308 17.13 0.42 -0.82
N LEU A 309 16.09 1.14 -0.42
CA LEU A 309 14.70 0.72 -0.53
C LEU A 309 14.04 1.40 -1.73
N PHE A 310 13.43 0.58 -2.56
CA PHE A 310 12.56 1.02 -3.66
C PHE A 310 11.19 0.38 -3.56
N TYR A 311 10.15 1.16 -3.80
CA TYR A 311 8.80 0.64 -4.06
C TYR A 311 8.19 1.40 -5.22
N TYR A 312 7.76 0.69 -6.27
CA TYR A 312 7.02 1.32 -7.37
C TYR A 312 5.63 1.71 -6.89
N THR A 313 5.44 2.98 -6.64
CA THR A 313 4.24 3.54 -6.03
C THR A 313 4.01 4.98 -6.49
N THR A 314 2.80 5.50 -6.25
CA THR A 314 2.45 6.90 -6.41
C THR A 314 2.09 7.53 -5.06
N CYS A 315 2.12 8.86 -4.96
CA CYS A 315 1.79 9.57 -3.71
C CYS A 315 0.31 9.43 -3.29
N GLY A 316 -0.55 8.90 -4.16
CA GLY A 316 -1.94 8.58 -3.86
C GLY A 316 -2.17 7.17 -3.29
N TRP A 317 -1.14 6.35 -3.17
CA TRP A 317 -1.20 5.00 -2.63
C TRP A 317 -0.43 4.90 -1.31
N MET A 318 -0.98 4.21 -0.30
CA MET A 318 -0.39 4.11 1.04
C MET A 318 1.04 3.53 1.05
N MET A 319 1.42 2.75 0.02
CA MET A 319 2.78 2.25 -0.09
C MET A 319 3.83 3.35 -0.27
N TRP A 320 3.44 4.56 -0.71
CA TRP A 320 4.32 5.71 -0.69
C TRP A 320 4.63 6.17 0.74
N ASN A 321 3.64 6.22 1.62
CA ASN A 321 3.82 6.55 3.03
C ASN A 321 4.69 5.50 3.73
N TRP A 322 4.48 4.24 3.39
CA TRP A 322 5.31 3.14 3.87
C TRP A 322 6.76 3.27 3.38
N LEU A 323 6.98 3.50 2.07
CA LEU A 323 8.30 3.75 1.48
C LEU A 323 9.03 4.89 2.21
N ALA A 324 8.38 6.03 2.38
CA ALA A 324 8.95 7.20 3.04
C ALA A 324 9.43 6.89 4.47
N SER A 325 8.72 6.02 5.19
CA SER A 325 9.08 5.60 6.54
C SER A 325 10.36 4.75 6.63
N GLY A 326 10.88 4.25 5.50
CA GLY A 326 12.16 3.54 5.45
C GLY A 326 13.34 4.36 5.96
N LEU A 327 13.25 5.70 5.92
CA LEU A 327 14.23 6.60 6.53
C LEU A 327 14.40 6.38 8.04
N ALA A 328 13.34 5.93 8.74
CA ALA A 328 13.37 5.71 10.20
C ALA A 328 14.29 4.57 10.63
N VAL A 329 14.62 3.64 9.74
CA VAL A 329 15.58 2.54 9.97
C VAL A 329 16.95 2.79 9.33
N GLY A 330 17.18 4.02 8.82
CA GLY A 330 18.46 4.44 8.21
C GLY A 330 18.62 4.08 6.73
N ALA A 331 17.59 3.54 6.08
CA ALA A 331 17.61 3.22 4.66
C ALA A 331 17.63 4.48 3.78
N SER A 332 18.27 4.39 2.62
CA SER A 332 18.15 5.36 1.53
C SER A 332 16.95 5.02 0.68
N LEU A 333 16.16 6.01 0.28
CA LEU A 333 15.00 5.80 -0.58
C LEU A 333 15.34 6.07 -2.04
N VAL A 334 15.03 5.13 -2.91
CA VAL A 334 15.04 5.35 -4.35
C VAL A 334 13.61 5.69 -4.77
N LEU A 335 13.41 6.90 -5.26
CA LEU A 335 12.13 7.43 -5.71
C LEU A 335 12.12 7.41 -7.24
N TYR A 336 11.05 6.90 -7.84
CA TYR A 336 10.89 6.89 -9.29
C TYR A 336 9.56 7.51 -9.69
N ASP A 337 9.61 8.49 -10.58
CA ASP A 337 8.44 9.07 -11.23
C ASP A 337 8.47 8.77 -12.73
N GLY A 338 7.47 8.03 -13.19
CA GLY A 338 7.32 7.62 -14.58
C GLY A 338 6.65 6.26 -14.75
N SER A 339 6.48 5.86 -16.01
CA SER A 339 5.95 4.54 -16.36
C SER A 339 6.95 3.42 -16.05
N PRO A 340 6.53 2.29 -15.47
CA PRO A 340 7.42 1.15 -15.22
C PRO A 340 7.79 0.40 -16.50
N PHE A 341 7.11 0.72 -17.62
CA PHE A 341 7.26 0.06 -18.92
C PHE A 341 7.78 0.99 -20.03
N HIS A 342 8.26 2.19 -19.68
CA HIS A 342 8.82 3.11 -20.66
C HIS A 342 10.31 3.39 -20.35
N PRO A 343 11.20 3.28 -21.35
CA PRO A 343 10.96 2.97 -22.77
C PRO A 343 10.72 1.46 -23.05
N GLY A 344 10.89 0.60 -22.06
CA GLY A 344 10.70 -0.85 -22.17
C GLY A 344 10.36 -1.49 -20.82
N PRO A 345 10.00 -2.79 -20.82
CA PRO A 345 9.58 -3.50 -19.61
C PRO A 345 10.72 -3.70 -18.59
N GLU A 346 11.97 -3.52 -19.00
CA GLU A 346 13.16 -3.70 -18.14
C GLU A 346 13.51 -2.44 -17.32
N ARG A 347 12.80 -1.31 -17.53
CA ARG A 347 13.13 -0.01 -16.93
C ARG A 347 13.37 -0.05 -15.41
N LEU A 348 12.52 -0.74 -14.65
CA LEU A 348 12.71 -0.82 -13.21
C LEU A 348 13.79 -1.85 -12.81
N LEU A 349 14.09 -2.80 -13.66
CA LEU A 349 15.19 -3.74 -13.46
C LEU A 349 16.55 -3.05 -13.67
N ASP A 350 16.65 -2.18 -14.69
CA ASP A 350 17.81 -1.31 -14.90
C ASP A 350 18.09 -0.45 -13.66
N LEU A 351 16.99 0.04 -13.02
CA LEU A 351 17.11 0.86 -11.81
C LEU A 351 17.66 0.06 -10.62
N ILE A 352 17.33 -1.24 -10.50
CA ILE A 352 17.87 -2.10 -9.44
C ILE A 352 19.40 -2.14 -9.55
N ASP A 353 19.94 -2.37 -10.75
CA ASP A 353 21.39 -2.46 -10.99
C ASP A 353 22.08 -1.10 -10.90
N ALA A 354 21.43 -0.03 -11.40
CA ALA A 354 22.00 1.31 -11.40
C ALA A 354 22.12 1.91 -10.00
N GLU A 355 21.13 1.60 -9.14
CA GLU A 355 21.05 2.19 -7.80
C GLU A 355 21.29 1.16 -6.69
N ASP A 356 21.87 0.00 -6.98
CA ASP A 356 22.17 -1.07 -6.01
C ASP A 356 21.01 -1.31 -5.02
N ILE A 357 19.78 -1.47 -5.53
CA ILE A 357 18.59 -1.62 -4.71
C ILE A 357 18.62 -2.96 -3.98
N ALA A 358 18.58 -2.90 -2.65
CA ALA A 358 18.58 -4.08 -1.78
C ALA A 358 17.18 -4.68 -1.60
N VAL A 359 16.16 -3.82 -1.54
CA VAL A 359 14.76 -4.19 -1.39
C VAL A 359 13.94 -3.53 -2.49
N PHE A 360 13.33 -4.34 -3.33
CA PHE A 360 12.52 -3.90 -4.46
C PHE A 360 11.06 -4.28 -4.23
N GLY A 361 10.15 -3.31 -4.32
CA GLY A 361 8.71 -3.51 -4.18
C GLY A 361 7.94 -3.14 -5.44
N ALA A 362 6.95 -3.97 -5.79
CA ALA A 362 6.05 -3.72 -6.91
C ALA A 362 4.70 -4.41 -6.69
N SER A 363 3.71 -4.10 -7.53
CA SER A 363 2.43 -4.82 -7.52
C SER A 363 2.58 -6.23 -8.12
N ALA A 364 1.70 -7.16 -7.72
CA ALA A 364 1.61 -8.48 -8.35
C ALA A 364 1.39 -8.37 -9.87
N LYS A 365 0.64 -7.37 -10.32
CA LYS A 365 0.41 -7.08 -11.74
C LYS A 365 1.71 -6.76 -12.50
N TYR A 366 2.65 -6.03 -11.89
CA TYR A 366 3.93 -5.73 -12.53
C TYR A 366 4.72 -7.02 -12.82
N LEU A 367 4.79 -7.93 -11.86
CA LEU A 367 5.49 -9.22 -12.03
C LEU A 367 4.83 -10.07 -13.12
N ALA A 368 3.51 -10.17 -13.12
CA ALA A 368 2.77 -10.86 -14.17
C ALA A 368 2.98 -10.24 -15.56
N ALA A 369 3.10 -8.92 -15.65
CA ALA A 369 3.36 -8.23 -16.91
C ALA A 369 4.79 -8.49 -17.43
N LEU A 370 5.81 -8.55 -16.56
CA LEU A 370 7.17 -8.94 -16.93
C LEU A 370 7.20 -10.37 -17.47
N GLU A 371 6.55 -11.31 -16.80
CA GLU A 371 6.46 -12.70 -17.21
C GLU A 371 5.80 -12.83 -18.60
N LYS A 372 4.65 -12.17 -18.79
CA LYS A 372 3.93 -12.17 -20.09
C LYS A 372 4.70 -11.47 -21.21
N ALA A 373 5.53 -10.49 -20.89
CA ALA A 373 6.44 -9.86 -21.84
C ALA A 373 7.68 -10.72 -22.18
N GLY A 374 7.85 -11.86 -21.50
CA GLY A 374 8.97 -12.76 -21.72
C GLY A 374 10.31 -12.21 -21.23
N VAL A 375 10.29 -11.25 -20.30
CA VAL A 375 11.51 -10.68 -19.71
C VAL A 375 12.20 -11.71 -18.83
N ARG A 376 13.51 -11.85 -18.99
CA ARG A 376 14.35 -12.82 -18.26
C ARG A 376 15.49 -12.11 -17.53
N PRO A 377 15.23 -11.45 -16.41
CA PRO A 377 16.20 -10.58 -15.75
C PRO A 377 17.50 -11.28 -15.38
N ARG A 378 17.45 -12.56 -14.99
CA ARG A 378 18.64 -13.38 -14.71
C ARG A 378 19.69 -13.38 -15.82
N HIS A 379 19.28 -13.18 -17.07
CA HIS A 379 20.17 -13.21 -18.24
C HIS A 379 20.61 -11.82 -18.69
N SER A 380 19.92 -10.77 -18.28
CA SER A 380 20.16 -9.39 -18.74
C SER A 380 20.67 -8.45 -17.63
N HIS A 381 20.45 -8.78 -16.36
CA HIS A 381 20.78 -7.95 -15.20
C HIS A 381 21.62 -8.72 -14.18
N ARG A 382 22.40 -7.98 -13.37
CA ARG A 382 23.22 -8.57 -12.31
C ARG A 382 22.39 -8.90 -11.07
N LEU A 383 21.55 -7.95 -10.63
CA LEU A 383 20.70 -8.03 -9.44
C LEU A 383 21.46 -8.42 -8.16
N ASP A 384 22.76 -8.08 -8.08
CA ASP A 384 23.63 -8.53 -7.00
C ASP A 384 23.18 -8.01 -5.64
N SER A 385 22.79 -6.73 -5.59
CA SER A 385 22.32 -6.04 -4.38
C SER A 385 20.95 -6.52 -3.89
N LEU A 386 20.11 -7.04 -4.82
CA LEU A 386 18.71 -7.38 -4.53
C LEU A 386 18.63 -8.63 -3.64
N ARG A 387 18.09 -8.48 -2.41
CA ARG A 387 17.91 -9.57 -1.46
C ARG A 387 16.46 -9.83 -1.08
N THR A 388 15.56 -8.85 -1.30
CA THR A 388 14.13 -8.99 -0.97
C THR A 388 13.28 -8.35 -2.05
N LEU A 389 12.26 -9.06 -2.50
CA LEU A 389 11.23 -8.58 -3.42
C LEU A 389 9.89 -8.56 -2.71
N LEU A 390 9.27 -7.39 -2.66
CA LEU A 390 7.97 -7.17 -2.02
C LEU A 390 6.87 -7.11 -3.07
N SER A 391 5.73 -7.74 -2.81
CA SER A 391 4.57 -7.67 -3.71
C SER A 391 3.28 -7.50 -2.95
N THR A 392 2.45 -6.53 -3.35
CA THR A 392 1.11 -6.31 -2.79
C THR A 392 0.15 -5.69 -3.82
N GLY A 393 -1.07 -5.35 -3.38
CA GLY A 393 -2.12 -4.75 -4.20
C GLY A 393 -3.14 -5.76 -4.72
N SER A 394 -2.72 -7.00 -4.95
CA SER A 394 -3.56 -8.16 -5.24
C SER A 394 -2.81 -9.44 -4.84
N PRO A 395 -3.51 -10.58 -4.67
CA PRO A 395 -2.84 -11.86 -4.45
C PRO A 395 -1.84 -12.16 -5.55
N LEU A 396 -0.63 -12.58 -5.17
CA LEU A 396 0.41 -12.97 -6.13
C LEU A 396 0.09 -14.37 -6.68
N ALA A 397 0.04 -14.50 -7.99
CA ALA A 397 -0.24 -15.77 -8.66
C ALA A 397 0.90 -16.78 -8.45
N HIS A 398 0.56 -18.06 -8.42
CA HIS A 398 1.54 -19.14 -8.27
C HIS A 398 2.62 -19.11 -9.36
N GLU A 399 2.22 -18.81 -10.58
CA GLU A 399 3.09 -18.68 -11.75
C GLU A 399 4.11 -17.55 -11.56
N SER A 400 3.70 -16.44 -10.96
CA SER A 400 4.61 -15.33 -10.65
C SER A 400 5.65 -15.70 -9.57
N PHE A 401 5.31 -16.56 -8.60
CA PHE A 401 6.31 -17.15 -7.71
C PHE A 401 7.35 -17.96 -8.50
N ASP A 402 6.86 -18.85 -9.38
CA ASP A 402 7.73 -19.69 -10.22
C ASP A 402 8.61 -18.83 -11.14
N TYR A 403 8.05 -17.78 -11.75
CA TYR A 403 8.76 -16.84 -12.59
C TYR A 403 9.90 -16.14 -11.84
N VAL A 404 9.64 -15.62 -10.65
CA VAL A 404 10.66 -14.91 -9.85
C VAL A 404 11.86 -15.81 -9.60
N TYR A 405 11.66 -17.05 -9.16
CA TYR A 405 12.75 -17.96 -8.84
C TYR A 405 13.44 -18.57 -10.08
N ARG A 406 12.73 -18.71 -11.17
CA ARG A 406 13.26 -19.24 -12.41
C ARG A 406 13.99 -18.18 -13.24
N GLU A 407 13.36 -17.00 -13.41
CA GLU A 407 13.81 -16.01 -14.39
C GLU A 407 14.40 -14.73 -13.79
N LEU A 408 14.11 -14.41 -12.51
CA LEU A 408 14.63 -13.21 -11.87
C LEU A 408 15.84 -13.54 -10.99
N LYS A 409 15.65 -14.13 -9.82
CA LYS A 409 16.74 -14.48 -8.91
C LYS A 409 16.36 -15.65 -8.01
N SER A 410 17.24 -16.67 -7.90
CA SER A 410 16.97 -17.87 -7.10
C SER A 410 17.21 -17.67 -5.60
N ASP A 411 18.21 -16.83 -5.22
CA ASP A 411 18.46 -16.48 -3.82
C ASP A 411 17.81 -15.12 -3.51
N LEU A 412 16.52 -15.15 -3.23
CA LEU A 412 15.70 -13.97 -3.02
C LEU A 412 14.57 -14.27 -2.04
N CYS A 413 14.40 -13.44 -1.02
CA CYS A 413 13.19 -13.47 -0.19
C CYS A 413 12.03 -12.81 -0.92
N LEU A 414 11.11 -13.61 -1.49
CA LEU A 414 9.89 -13.11 -2.10
C LEU A 414 8.80 -12.93 -1.04
N SER A 415 8.51 -11.70 -0.70
CA SER A 415 7.55 -11.29 0.32
C SER A 415 6.23 -10.83 -0.33
N SER A 416 5.24 -11.71 -0.38
CA SER A 416 3.87 -11.29 -0.67
C SER A 416 3.26 -10.69 0.60
N ILE A 417 2.54 -9.55 0.47
CA ILE A 417 2.05 -8.75 1.59
C ILE A 417 0.55 -8.55 1.45
N SER A 418 -0.18 -8.73 2.56
CA SER A 418 -1.61 -8.39 2.66
C SER A 418 -1.87 -7.51 3.88
N GLY A 419 -2.54 -6.43 3.63
CA GLY A 419 -2.96 -5.42 4.59
C GLY A 419 -3.78 -4.36 3.87
N GLY A 420 -3.76 -3.12 4.36
CA GLY A 420 -4.55 -2.09 3.68
C GLY A 420 -4.21 -0.67 4.08
N THR A 421 -4.69 0.25 3.27
CA THR A 421 -4.74 1.67 3.60
C THR A 421 -5.43 1.89 4.95
N ASP A 422 -6.40 1.03 5.26
CA ASP A 422 -7.22 1.10 6.46
C ASP A 422 -6.39 1.04 7.76
N ILE A 423 -5.29 0.30 7.76
CA ILE A 423 -4.41 0.20 8.94
C ILE A 423 -3.01 0.77 8.69
N VAL A 424 -2.74 1.27 7.49
CA VAL A 424 -1.42 1.75 7.00
C VAL A 424 -0.28 0.76 7.28
N SER A 425 -0.61 -0.52 7.22
CA SER A 425 0.21 -1.64 7.69
C SER A 425 -0.25 -2.94 7.01
N CYS A 426 0.24 -4.09 7.50
CA CYS A 426 -0.12 -5.40 7.00
C CYS A 426 -0.44 -6.39 8.13
N PHE A 427 -1.35 -7.32 7.83
CA PHE A 427 -1.68 -8.47 8.68
C PHE A 427 -0.78 -9.66 8.38
N ALA A 428 -0.40 -9.82 7.10
CA ALA A 428 0.52 -10.84 6.64
C ALA A 428 1.63 -10.22 5.80
N ILE A 429 2.85 -10.68 6.00
CA ILE A 429 4.06 -10.06 5.44
C ILE A 429 5.16 -11.11 5.28
N GLY A 430 6.25 -10.72 4.60
CA GLY A 430 7.46 -11.51 4.49
C GLY A 430 8.27 -11.62 5.79
N ASN A 431 9.27 -12.49 5.74
CA ASN A 431 10.13 -12.74 6.88
C ASN A 431 11.50 -13.23 6.43
N PRO A 432 12.60 -12.58 6.83
CA PRO A 432 13.95 -12.94 6.38
C PRO A 432 14.45 -14.28 6.96
N VAL A 433 13.78 -14.83 7.99
CA VAL A 433 14.19 -16.07 8.68
C VAL A 433 13.28 -17.26 8.39
N LEU A 434 12.26 -17.10 7.54
CA LEU A 434 11.35 -18.18 7.16
C LEU A 434 11.48 -18.55 5.68
N PRO A 435 11.17 -19.79 5.30
CA PRO A 435 11.13 -20.20 3.91
C PRO A 435 9.96 -19.53 3.16
N VAL A 436 10.10 -19.43 1.84
CA VAL A 436 9.03 -19.00 0.93
C VAL A 436 8.36 -20.22 0.31
N TRP A 437 7.06 -20.34 0.51
CA TRP A 437 6.24 -21.39 -0.07
C TRP A 437 5.42 -20.83 -1.25
N ARG A 438 5.23 -21.65 -2.26
CA ARG A 438 4.52 -21.27 -3.48
C ARG A 438 3.08 -20.86 -3.19
N GLY A 439 2.73 -19.61 -3.48
CA GLY A 439 1.37 -19.07 -3.32
C GLY A 439 0.99 -18.66 -1.90
N GLU A 440 1.94 -18.69 -0.96
CA GLU A 440 1.69 -18.31 0.44
C GLU A 440 2.33 -16.95 0.78
N LEU A 441 1.65 -16.19 1.63
CA LEU A 441 2.26 -15.11 2.40
C LEU A 441 2.98 -15.77 3.58
N GLN A 442 4.26 -15.43 3.79
CA GLN A 442 5.14 -16.22 4.67
C GLN A 442 4.66 -16.35 6.12
N CYS A 443 4.08 -15.27 6.69
CA CYS A 443 3.66 -15.29 8.09
C CYS A 443 2.66 -14.19 8.44
N LYS A 444 1.99 -14.34 9.56
CA LYS A 444 1.29 -13.25 10.26
C LYS A 444 2.33 -12.26 10.79
N ALA A 445 2.08 -10.96 10.69
CA ALA A 445 3.00 -9.93 11.17
C ALA A 445 3.12 -9.94 12.70
N LEU A 446 4.30 -9.67 13.23
CA LEU A 446 4.52 -9.53 14.68
C LEU A 446 3.55 -8.50 15.29
N GLY A 447 3.03 -8.80 16.48
CA GLY A 447 2.08 -7.94 17.20
C GLY A 447 0.67 -7.91 16.62
N MET A 448 0.38 -8.67 15.56
CA MET A 448 -0.92 -8.73 14.90
C MET A 448 -1.61 -10.07 15.23
N ALA A 449 -2.71 -10.01 15.98
CA ALA A 449 -3.49 -11.18 16.42
C ALA A 449 -4.44 -11.65 15.32
N VAL A 450 -3.88 -12.08 14.18
CA VAL A 450 -4.62 -12.48 12.98
C VAL A 450 -5.19 -13.88 13.16
N GLU A 451 -6.48 -14.01 12.88
CA GLU A 451 -7.21 -15.29 12.85
C GLU A 451 -8.09 -15.37 11.62
N ILE A 452 -8.53 -16.58 11.28
CA ILE A 452 -9.52 -16.83 10.23
C ILE A 452 -10.79 -17.32 10.90
N TRP A 453 -11.90 -16.63 10.68
CA TRP A 453 -13.18 -16.91 11.31
C TRP A 453 -14.26 -17.31 10.32
N ASP A 454 -15.19 -18.18 10.77
CA ASP A 454 -16.40 -18.48 10.03
C ASP A 454 -17.46 -17.37 10.21
N ASP A 455 -18.60 -17.53 9.54
CA ASP A 455 -19.70 -16.56 9.59
C ASP A 455 -20.36 -16.46 10.96
N ASP A 456 -20.20 -17.46 11.81
CA ASP A 456 -20.69 -17.48 13.19
C ASP A 456 -19.73 -16.80 14.18
N GLY A 457 -18.60 -16.28 13.69
CA GLY A 457 -17.57 -15.65 14.54
C GLY A 457 -16.71 -16.64 15.31
N ARG A 458 -16.57 -17.88 14.80
CA ARG A 458 -15.71 -18.89 15.43
C ARG A 458 -14.41 -19.02 14.65
N ARG A 459 -13.30 -19.09 15.38
CA ARG A 459 -12.00 -19.36 14.78
C ARG A 459 -11.98 -20.71 14.06
N LEU A 460 -11.53 -20.71 12.82
CA LEU A 460 -11.27 -21.92 12.04
C LEU A 460 -9.86 -22.43 12.35
N ALA A 461 -9.76 -23.74 12.62
CA ALA A 461 -8.46 -24.43 12.72
C ALA A 461 -7.86 -24.73 11.35
N SER A 462 -8.71 -24.80 10.32
CA SER A 462 -8.37 -24.99 8.91
C SER A 462 -9.53 -24.55 8.05
N GLY A 463 -9.27 -24.23 6.78
CA GLY A 463 -10.28 -23.80 5.83
C GLY A 463 -10.34 -22.30 5.66
N LYS A 464 -11.28 -21.84 4.84
CA LYS A 464 -11.41 -20.46 4.38
C LYS A 464 -12.45 -19.71 5.17
N GLY A 465 -12.15 -18.48 5.51
CA GLY A 465 -13.04 -17.60 6.26
C GLY A 465 -12.62 -16.14 6.17
N GLU A 466 -13.24 -15.32 7.00
CA GLU A 466 -12.92 -13.91 7.15
C GLU A 466 -11.61 -13.72 7.89
N LEU A 467 -10.71 -12.88 7.33
CA LEU A 467 -9.51 -12.44 8.03
C LEU A 467 -9.88 -11.41 9.08
N VAL A 468 -9.63 -11.73 10.33
CA VAL A 468 -9.88 -10.84 11.47
C VAL A 468 -8.61 -10.58 12.27
N CYS A 469 -8.59 -9.45 12.98
CA CYS A 469 -7.59 -9.18 14.01
C CYS A 469 -8.30 -9.03 15.35
N THR A 470 -8.01 -9.94 16.27
CA THR A 470 -8.76 -10.12 17.52
C THR A 470 -8.25 -9.26 18.68
N ARG A 471 -7.13 -8.55 18.49
CA ARG A 471 -6.51 -7.70 19.49
C ARG A 471 -6.15 -6.34 18.92
N HIS A 472 -6.27 -5.30 19.75
CA HIS A 472 -5.87 -3.95 19.38
C HIS A 472 -4.37 -3.86 19.07
N PHE A 473 -4.02 -3.06 18.06
CA PHE A 473 -2.65 -2.79 17.60
C PHE A 473 -2.45 -1.29 17.39
N PRO A 474 -1.20 -0.76 17.45
CA PRO A 474 -0.96 0.69 17.49
C PRO A 474 -1.45 1.48 16.28
N SER A 475 -1.52 0.88 15.10
CA SER A 475 -1.96 1.57 13.87
C SER A 475 -3.43 1.40 13.53
N ILE A 476 -4.27 0.99 14.49
CA ILE A 476 -5.72 1.16 14.32
C ILE A 476 -5.98 2.65 14.06
N PRO A 477 -6.73 3.00 13.00
CA PRO A 477 -7.03 4.40 12.71
C PRO A 477 -7.73 5.10 13.87
N LEU A 478 -7.49 6.39 13.97
CA LEU A 478 -8.21 7.25 14.93
C LEU A 478 -9.72 7.37 14.60
N GLY A 479 -10.08 7.08 13.34
CA GLY A 479 -11.43 7.17 12.81
C GLY A 479 -11.42 7.64 11.36
N PHE A 480 -12.61 8.02 10.86
CA PHE A 480 -12.73 8.70 9.58
C PHE A 480 -12.88 10.20 9.80
N TRP A 481 -12.30 10.99 8.92
CA TRP A 481 -12.56 12.42 8.86
C TRP A 481 -14.04 12.65 8.54
N ASN A 482 -14.71 13.59 9.18
CA ASN A 482 -16.15 13.83 9.04
C ASN A 482 -17.05 12.65 9.49
N ASP A 483 -16.63 11.92 10.53
CA ASP A 483 -17.39 10.85 11.19
C ASP A 483 -17.40 11.09 12.71
N PRO A 484 -18.06 12.18 13.19
CA PRO A 484 -17.92 12.65 14.57
C PRO A 484 -18.47 11.69 15.62
N ASP A 485 -19.43 10.85 15.27
CA ASP A 485 -20.00 9.81 16.13
C ASP A 485 -19.33 8.45 15.98
N GLY A 486 -18.40 8.30 15.01
CA GLY A 486 -17.67 7.07 14.74
C GLY A 486 -18.52 5.95 14.13
N THR A 487 -19.75 6.23 13.72
CA THR A 487 -20.70 5.22 13.21
C THR A 487 -20.17 4.58 11.93
N ARG A 488 -19.69 5.37 10.96
CA ARG A 488 -19.17 4.87 9.69
C ARG A 488 -17.92 4.03 9.90
N PHE A 489 -17.06 4.42 10.83
CA PHE A 489 -15.85 3.66 11.19
C PHE A 489 -16.21 2.33 11.84
N HIS A 490 -17.15 2.35 12.80
CA HIS A 490 -17.65 1.13 13.45
C HIS A 490 -18.26 0.17 12.43
N ASP A 491 -19.13 0.66 11.56
CA ASP A 491 -19.81 -0.17 10.55
C ASP A 491 -18.84 -0.79 9.54
N ALA A 492 -17.75 -0.08 9.25
CA ALA A 492 -16.75 -0.57 8.29
C ALA A 492 -15.93 -1.77 8.80
N TYR A 493 -15.67 -1.86 10.13
CA TYR A 493 -14.70 -2.82 10.66
C TYR A 493 -15.20 -3.66 11.84
N PHE A 494 -16.28 -3.28 12.52
CA PHE A 494 -16.74 -3.93 13.75
C PHE A 494 -18.19 -4.39 13.73
N ALA A 495 -18.95 -4.09 12.68
CA ALA A 495 -20.36 -4.50 12.58
C ALA A 495 -20.50 -6.01 12.39
N SER A 496 -19.59 -6.65 11.65
CA SER A 496 -19.65 -8.10 11.40
C SER A 496 -19.33 -8.91 12.65
N PHE A 497 -18.33 -8.48 13.42
CA PHE A 497 -17.88 -9.17 14.64
C PHE A 497 -17.64 -8.13 15.73
N PRO A 498 -18.55 -7.95 16.69
CA PRO A 498 -18.44 -6.93 17.72
C PRO A 498 -17.12 -6.99 18.51
N GLY A 499 -16.37 -5.90 18.54
CA GLY A 499 -15.09 -5.80 19.24
C GLY A 499 -13.91 -6.49 18.54
N VAL A 500 -14.06 -6.95 17.30
CA VAL A 500 -13.03 -7.60 16.51
C VAL A 500 -12.93 -6.92 15.15
N TRP A 501 -11.71 -6.59 14.72
CA TRP A 501 -11.46 -5.98 13.43
C TRP A 501 -11.70 -6.99 12.31
N ALA A 502 -12.73 -6.79 11.49
CA ALA A 502 -12.97 -7.53 10.26
C ALA A 502 -12.36 -6.74 9.09
N HIS A 503 -11.37 -7.35 8.40
CA HIS A 503 -10.63 -6.62 7.36
C HIS A 503 -11.34 -6.62 6.00
N GLY A 504 -12.24 -7.57 5.79
CA GLY A 504 -12.92 -7.76 4.52
C GLY A 504 -12.08 -8.52 3.49
N ASP A 505 -11.14 -9.35 3.94
CA ASP A 505 -10.37 -10.29 3.12
C ASP A 505 -10.79 -11.74 3.45
N TYR A 506 -11.04 -12.53 2.40
CA TYR A 506 -11.34 -13.95 2.54
C TYR A 506 -10.05 -14.75 2.40
N ALA A 507 -9.67 -15.47 3.46
CA ALA A 507 -8.34 -16.06 3.59
C ALA A 507 -8.37 -17.44 4.25
N GLU A 508 -7.23 -18.15 4.20
CA GLU A 508 -6.99 -19.38 4.97
C GLU A 508 -5.57 -19.38 5.57
N GLU A 509 -5.42 -20.03 6.71
CA GLU A 509 -4.12 -20.30 7.34
C GLU A 509 -3.56 -21.61 6.77
N THR A 510 -2.26 -21.61 6.41
CA THR A 510 -1.61 -22.79 5.84
C THR A 510 -0.96 -23.65 6.91
N VAL A 511 -0.62 -24.88 6.55
CA VAL A 511 0.11 -25.81 7.44
C VAL A 511 1.52 -25.32 7.81
N HIS A 512 2.05 -24.35 7.08
CA HIS A 512 3.35 -23.73 7.33
C HIS A 512 3.24 -22.47 8.23
N GLY A 513 2.04 -22.11 8.68
CA GLY A 513 1.79 -20.91 9.48
C GLY A 513 1.71 -19.62 8.65
N GLY A 514 1.74 -19.74 7.32
CA GLY A 514 1.49 -18.65 6.39
C GLY A 514 0.00 -18.45 6.12
N LEU A 515 -0.32 -17.56 5.18
CA LEU A 515 -1.68 -17.25 4.78
C LEU A 515 -1.83 -17.33 3.25
N VAL A 516 -3.03 -17.68 2.80
CA VAL A 516 -3.46 -17.54 1.40
C VAL A 516 -4.65 -16.60 1.35
N ILE A 517 -4.56 -15.55 0.56
CA ILE A 517 -5.68 -14.62 0.33
C ILE A 517 -6.44 -15.07 -0.92
N HIS A 518 -7.75 -15.26 -0.76
CA HIS A 518 -8.67 -15.70 -1.81
C HIS A 518 -9.44 -14.55 -2.48
N GLY A 519 -9.28 -13.34 -1.99
CA GLY A 519 -9.90 -12.12 -2.49
C GLY A 519 -10.60 -11.32 -1.38
N ARG A 520 -11.37 -10.32 -1.79
CA ARG A 520 -12.19 -9.53 -0.87
C ARG A 520 -13.44 -10.31 -0.45
N SER A 521 -13.80 -10.23 0.82
CA SER A 521 -15.00 -10.92 1.35
C SER A 521 -16.29 -10.41 0.73
N ASP A 522 -16.36 -9.11 0.39
CA ASP A 522 -17.49 -8.48 -0.27
C ASP A 522 -17.59 -8.82 -1.77
N ALA A 523 -16.51 -9.32 -2.38
CA ALA A 523 -16.43 -9.81 -3.76
C ALA A 523 -16.48 -11.35 -3.85
N VAL A 524 -16.63 -12.06 -2.74
CA VAL A 524 -16.76 -13.52 -2.72
C VAL A 524 -18.01 -13.94 -3.47
N LEU A 525 -17.85 -14.92 -4.36
CA LEU A 525 -18.93 -15.54 -5.12
C LEU A 525 -19.60 -16.59 -4.26
N ASN A 526 -20.92 -16.75 -4.41
CA ASN A 526 -21.67 -17.72 -3.60
C ASN A 526 -22.65 -18.59 -4.44
N PRO A 527 -22.16 -19.29 -5.50
CA PRO A 527 -23.02 -20.14 -6.30
C PRO A 527 -23.47 -21.39 -5.53
N GLY A 528 -24.79 -21.58 -5.43
CA GLY A 528 -25.38 -22.71 -4.71
C GLY A 528 -24.96 -22.78 -3.24
N GLY A 529 -24.76 -21.64 -2.58
CA GLY A 529 -24.40 -21.55 -1.17
C GLY A 529 -22.93 -21.86 -0.85
N VAL A 530 -22.07 -22.02 -1.86
CA VAL A 530 -20.62 -22.27 -1.66
C VAL A 530 -19.82 -21.00 -1.91
N ARG A 531 -19.09 -20.54 -0.90
CA ARG A 531 -18.21 -19.39 -1.00
C ARG A 531 -16.97 -19.69 -1.84
N ILE A 532 -16.73 -18.87 -2.87
CA ILE A 532 -15.60 -18.97 -3.80
C ILE A 532 -14.91 -17.61 -3.88
N GLY A 533 -13.64 -17.57 -3.55
CA GLY A 533 -12.81 -16.38 -3.73
C GLY A 533 -12.53 -16.12 -5.21
N THR A 534 -12.69 -14.88 -5.67
CA THR A 534 -12.42 -14.51 -7.07
C THR A 534 -11.01 -14.87 -7.52
N ALA A 535 -10.02 -14.75 -6.63
CA ALA A 535 -8.64 -15.12 -6.89
C ALA A 535 -8.46 -16.62 -7.21
N GLU A 536 -9.36 -17.49 -6.75
CA GLU A 536 -9.30 -18.92 -7.08
C GLU A 536 -9.58 -19.16 -8.56
N ILE A 537 -10.47 -18.37 -9.14
CA ILE A 537 -10.76 -18.40 -10.58
C ILE A 537 -9.62 -17.76 -11.36
N TYR A 538 -9.14 -16.59 -10.94
CA TYR A 538 -8.05 -15.88 -11.64
C TYR A 538 -6.81 -16.74 -11.79
N ARG A 539 -6.37 -17.43 -10.73
CA ARG A 539 -5.22 -18.35 -10.75
C ARG A 539 -5.33 -19.44 -11.83
N GLN A 540 -6.54 -19.85 -12.21
CA GLN A 540 -6.72 -20.86 -13.25
C GLN A 540 -6.78 -20.24 -14.63
N VAL A 541 -7.44 -19.10 -14.76
CA VAL A 541 -7.60 -18.39 -16.02
C VAL A 541 -6.26 -17.84 -16.52
N GLU A 542 -5.41 -17.38 -15.62
CA GLU A 542 -4.07 -16.87 -15.94
C GLU A 542 -3.14 -17.90 -16.56
N LYS A 543 -3.40 -19.22 -16.36
CA LYS A 543 -2.65 -20.30 -17.02
C LYS A 543 -2.96 -20.43 -18.52
N VAL A 544 -4.03 -19.80 -18.98
CA VAL A 544 -4.43 -19.83 -20.40
C VAL A 544 -3.68 -18.71 -21.12
N GLU A 545 -2.74 -19.06 -21.96
CA GLU A 545 -1.78 -18.14 -22.60
C GLU A 545 -2.44 -16.99 -23.35
N GLU A 546 -3.58 -17.22 -23.96
CA GLU A 546 -4.33 -16.22 -24.71
C GLU A 546 -5.00 -15.16 -23.82
N VAL A 547 -5.16 -15.42 -22.52
CA VAL A 547 -5.80 -14.50 -21.60
C VAL A 547 -4.75 -13.55 -21.00
N LEU A 548 -4.92 -12.25 -21.21
CA LEU A 548 -4.13 -11.22 -20.59
C LEU A 548 -4.57 -10.93 -19.16
N GLU A 549 -5.89 -10.81 -18.97
CA GLU A 549 -6.52 -10.42 -17.72
C GLU A 549 -7.94 -10.97 -17.64
N SER A 550 -8.43 -11.13 -16.41
CA SER A 550 -9.81 -11.56 -16.20
C SER A 550 -10.44 -10.90 -14.97
N ILE A 551 -11.77 -10.82 -14.96
CA ILE A 551 -12.57 -10.42 -13.82
C ILE A 551 -13.75 -11.36 -13.66
N ALA A 552 -13.95 -11.89 -12.45
CA ALA A 552 -15.05 -12.76 -12.09
C ALA A 552 -16.02 -12.04 -11.16
N ILE A 553 -17.30 -12.14 -11.44
CA ILE A 553 -18.36 -11.56 -10.61
C ILE A 553 -19.52 -12.52 -10.44
N GLY A 554 -20.26 -12.36 -9.35
CA GLY A 554 -21.54 -13.02 -9.13
C GLY A 554 -22.69 -12.18 -9.69
N GLN A 555 -23.49 -12.75 -10.55
CA GLN A 555 -24.76 -12.18 -10.96
C GLN A 555 -25.91 -12.87 -10.23
N ASP A 556 -26.81 -12.07 -9.63
CA ASP A 556 -28.06 -12.58 -9.06
C ASP A 556 -28.93 -13.15 -10.21
N TRP A 557 -29.22 -14.45 -10.18
CA TRP A 557 -29.89 -15.15 -11.28
C TRP A 557 -30.80 -16.26 -10.78
N GLN A 558 -32.09 -16.15 -11.08
CA GLN A 558 -33.12 -17.19 -10.78
C GLN A 558 -33.13 -17.66 -9.30
N GLY A 559 -32.89 -16.71 -8.37
CA GLY A 559 -32.87 -17.01 -6.93
C GLY A 559 -31.55 -17.56 -6.39
N ASP A 560 -30.52 -17.64 -7.22
CA ASP A 560 -29.16 -18.04 -6.86
C ASP A 560 -28.13 -17.05 -7.45
N VAL A 561 -26.85 -17.33 -7.31
CA VAL A 561 -25.76 -16.58 -7.89
C VAL A 561 -25.10 -17.37 -9.01
N ARG A 562 -25.06 -16.84 -10.22
CA ARG A 562 -24.24 -17.42 -11.29
C ARG A 562 -22.92 -16.70 -11.44
N VAL A 563 -21.86 -17.45 -11.66
CA VAL A 563 -20.51 -16.92 -11.86
C VAL A 563 -20.36 -16.46 -13.31
N LEU A 564 -20.01 -15.20 -13.50
CA LEU A 564 -19.64 -14.62 -14.78
C LEU A 564 -18.14 -14.39 -14.81
N LEU A 565 -17.49 -14.71 -15.92
CA LEU A 565 -16.08 -14.45 -16.17
C LEU A 565 -15.93 -13.56 -17.40
N PHE A 566 -15.31 -12.41 -17.24
CA PHE A 566 -14.92 -11.56 -18.34
C PHE A 566 -13.42 -11.69 -18.57
N VAL A 567 -13.01 -11.82 -19.83
CA VAL A 567 -11.61 -12.01 -20.21
C VAL A 567 -11.18 -10.94 -21.21
N ARG A 568 -10.03 -10.36 -20.97
CA ARG A 568 -9.27 -9.57 -21.93
C ARG A 568 -8.23 -10.49 -22.57
N LEU A 569 -8.26 -10.61 -23.88
CA LEU A 569 -7.39 -11.50 -24.64
C LEU A 569 -6.20 -10.74 -25.25
N ARG A 570 -5.18 -11.48 -25.66
CA ARG A 570 -4.05 -10.95 -26.44
C ARG A 570 -4.54 -10.36 -27.76
N ASP A 571 -3.79 -9.39 -28.29
CA ASP A 571 -4.13 -8.76 -29.57
C ASP A 571 -4.21 -9.80 -30.69
N GLY A 572 -5.26 -9.70 -31.51
CA GLY A 572 -5.52 -10.64 -32.59
C GLY A 572 -6.22 -11.95 -32.17
N VAL A 573 -6.37 -12.21 -30.88
CA VAL A 573 -7.10 -13.39 -30.38
C VAL A 573 -8.58 -13.05 -30.18
N ARG A 574 -9.45 -13.98 -30.55
CA ARG A 574 -10.90 -13.89 -30.30
C ARG A 574 -11.36 -15.04 -29.42
N LEU A 575 -12.34 -14.76 -28.58
CA LEU A 575 -12.97 -15.76 -27.71
C LEU A 575 -13.89 -16.66 -28.54
N ASP A 576 -13.34 -17.72 -29.09
CA ASP A 576 -14.08 -18.78 -29.77
C ASP A 576 -14.52 -19.89 -28.81
N GLU A 577 -15.29 -20.84 -29.29
CA GLU A 577 -15.78 -21.95 -28.44
C GLU A 577 -14.64 -22.89 -27.98
N PRO A 578 -13.64 -23.24 -28.78
CA PRO A 578 -12.47 -23.98 -28.32
C PRO A 578 -11.75 -23.31 -27.13
N LEU A 579 -11.55 -21.99 -27.15
CA LEU A 579 -10.92 -21.24 -26.06
C LEU A 579 -11.83 -21.20 -24.81
N ARG A 580 -13.16 -21.03 -24.97
CA ARG A 580 -14.11 -21.13 -23.85
C ARG A 580 -14.06 -22.50 -23.19
N VAL A 581 -14.05 -23.55 -23.98
CA VAL A 581 -13.96 -24.94 -23.48
C VAL A 581 -12.64 -25.14 -22.72
N ARG A 582 -11.53 -24.68 -23.25
CA ARG A 582 -10.22 -24.78 -22.60
C ARG A 582 -10.18 -24.02 -21.26
N ILE A 583 -10.69 -22.79 -21.20
CA ILE A 583 -10.80 -22.03 -19.96
C ILE A 583 -11.64 -22.81 -18.93
N ARG A 584 -12.83 -23.29 -19.31
CA ARG A 584 -13.69 -24.09 -18.42
C ARG A 584 -13.01 -25.36 -17.94
N GLN A 585 -12.31 -26.07 -18.83
CA GLN A 585 -11.59 -27.29 -18.48
C GLN A 585 -10.43 -27.01 -17.53
N THR A 586 -9.66 -25.94 -17.75
CA THR A 586 -8.56 -25.53 -16.88
C THR A 586 -9.08 -25.20 -15.48
N ILE A 587 -10.19 -24.46 -15.37
CA ILE A 587 -10.81 -24.16 -14.08
C ILE A 587 -11.32 -25.45 -13.42
N ARG A 588 -12.02 -26.31 -14.16
CA ARG A 588 -12.60 -27.56 -13.63
C ARG A 588 -11.52 -28.52 -13.15
N ALA A 589 -10.42 -28.64 -13.88
CA ALA A 589 -9.34 -29.58 -13.57
C ALA A 589 -8.54 -29.16 -12.33
N ASN A 590 -8.44 -27.86 -12.05
CA ASN A 590 -7.57 -27.32 -11.00
C ASN A 590 -8.35 -26.67 -9.82
N ALA A 591 -9.67 -26.62 -9.90
CA ALA A 591 -10.57 -26.15 -8.85
C ALA A 591 -11.76 -27.11 -8.74
N THR A 592 -12.98 -26.62 -8.54
CA THR A 592 -14.18 -27.47 -8.50
C THR A 592 -15.15 -27.11 -9.63
N PRO A 593 -16.13 -27.98 -9.95
CA PRO A 593 -17.17 -27.65 -10.93
C PRO A 593 -17.94 -26.36 -10.62
N ARG A 594 -18.01 -25.94 -9.35
CA ARG A 594 -18.69 -24.71 -8.92
C ARG A 594 -17.92 -23.43 -9.26
N HIS A 595 -16.61 -23.52 -9.49
CA HIS A 595 -15.78 -22.41 -9.96
C HIS A 595 -15.95 -22.15 -11.46
N VAL A 596 -16.52 -23.11 -12.20
CA VAL A 596 -16.68 -22.99 -13.65
C VAL A 596 -17.71 -21.91 -13.97
N PRO A 597 -17.34 -20.85 -14.71
CA PRO A 597 -18.26 -19.77 -15.03
C PRO A 597 -19.44 -20.25 -15.88
N ALA A 598 -20.63 -19.77 -15.56
CA ALA A 598 -21.84 -19.98 -16.38
C ALA A 598 -21.67 -19.29 -17.75
N LYS A 599 -21.07 -18.10 -17.75
CA LYS A 599 -20.78 -17.34 -18.98
C LYS A 599 -19.32 -16.90 -18.96
N ILE A 600 -18.68 -16.94 -20.15
CA ILE A 600 -17.35 -16.36 -20.39
C ILE A 600 -17.51 -15.37 -21.53
N ILE A 601 -17.15 -14.11 -21.30
CA ILE A 601 -17.39 -12.99 -22.20
C ILE A 601 -16.07 -12.27 -22.44
N GLN A 602 -15.77 -11.96 -23.72
CA GLN A 602 -14.60 -11.15 -24.07
C GLN A 602 -14.91 -9.67 -23.90
N VAL A 603 -14.00 -8.94 -23.26
CA VAL A 603 -14.06 -7.48 -23.13
C VAL A 603 -12.76 -6.86 -23.65
N ALA A 604 -12.84 -5.61 -24.11
CA ALA A 604 -11.68 -4.89 -24.59
C ALA A 604 -10.76 -4.44 -23.46
N ASP A 605 -11.32 -4.20 -22.26
CA ASP A 605 -10.56 -3.76 -21.10
C ASP A 605 -11.25 -4.15 -19.78
N ILE A 606 -10.47 -4.20 -18.69
CA ILE A 606 -10.96 -4.52 -17.34
C ILE A 606 -10.75 -3.29 -16.46
N PRO A 607 -11.82 -2.78 -15.80
CA PRO A 607 -11.72 -1.60 -14.95
C PRO A 607 -10.90 -1.89 -13.70
N ARG A 608 -10.06 -0.90 -13.33
CA ARG A 608 -9.17 -1.00 -12.17
C ARG A 608 -8.92 0.34 -11.54
N THR A 609 -8.53 0.31 -10.28
CA THR A 609 -8.10 1.51 -9.56
C THR A 609 -6.78 2.04 -10.14
N LEU A 610 -6.42 3.29 -9.80
CA LEU A 610 -5.12 3.88 -10.14
C LEU A 610 -3.94 3.06 -9.60
N SER A 611 -4.12 2.36 -8.47
CA SER A 611 -3.15 1.40 -7.93
C SER A 611 -3.15 0.03 -8.63
N GLY A 612 -3.96 -0.16 -9.69
CA GLY A 612 -4.02 -1.39 -10.49
C GLY A 612 -4.92 -2.50 -9.93
N LYS A 613 -5.67 -2.26 -8.84
CA LYS A 613 -6.60 -3.25 -8.27
C LYS A 613 -7.83 -3.41 -9.16
N ILE A 614 -8.24 -4.65 -9.39
CA ILE A 614 -9.52 -4.98 -10.06
C ILE A 614 -10.68 -4.54 -9.17
N VAL A 615 -11.79 -4.10 -9.78
CA VAL A 615 -12.94 -3.51 -9.07
C VAL A 615 -14.21 -4.33 -9.35
N GLU A 616 -14.24 -5.55 -8.81
CA GLU A 616 -15.34 -6.52 -9.00
C GLU A 616 -16.71 -5.93 -8.64
N LEU A 617 -16.80 -5.22 -7.52
CA LEU A 617 -18.05 -4.61 -7.06
C LEU A 617 -18.57 -3.51 -7.99
N ALA A 618 -17.67 -2.74 -8.61
CA ALA A 618 -18.08 -1.73 -9.58
C ALA A 618 -18.69 -2.40 -10.83
N VAL A 619 -18.05 -3.45 -11.34
CA VAL A 619 -18.57 -4.24 -12.48
C VAL A 619 -19.89 -4.91 -12.11
N ARG A 620 -19.98 -5.53 -10.92
CA ARG A 620 -21.22 -6.13 -10.42
C ARG A 620 -22.36 -5.11 -10.38
N ASN A 621 -22.10 -3.90 -9.90
CA ASN A 621 -23.10 -2.82 -9.85
C ASN A 621 -23.58 -2.44 -11.26
N VAL A 622 -22.66 -2.27 -12.22
CA VAL A 622 -23.01 -1.97 -13.63
C VAL A 622 -23.93 -3.04 -14.20
N ILE A 623 -23.58 -4.32 -14.01
CA ILE A 623 -24.35 -5.47 -14.55
C ILE A 623 -25.77 -5.54 -13.95
N HIS A 624 -25.92 -5.14 -12.68
CA HIS A 624 -27.21 -5.09 -12.00
C HIS A 624 -27.95 -3.76 -12.18
N GLY A 625 -27.49 -2.86 -13.04
CA GLY A 625 -28.09 -1.53 -13.26
C GLY A 625 -28.02 -0.60 -12.04
N ARG A 626 -27.11 -0.88 -11.09
CA ARG A 626 -26.91 -0.08 -9.89
C ARG A 626 -25.89 1.04 -10.18
N PRO A 627 -26.02 2.21 -9.54
CA PRO A 627 -25.07 3.30 -9.75
C PRO A 627 -23.66 2.91 -9.23
N VAL A 628 -22.64 3.23 -10.01
CA VAL A 628 -21.24 3.16 -9.59
C VAL A 628 -20.80 4.57 -9.19
N LYS A 629 -20.35 4.69 -7.94
CA LYS A 629 -19.79 5.93 -7.40
C LYS A 629 -18.25 5.83 -7.45
N ASN A 630 -17.55 6.97 -7.39
CA ASN A 630 -16.07 7.05 -7.40
C ASN A 630 -15.39 6.51 -8.67
N THR A 631 -15.99 6.71 -9.81
CA THR A 631 -15.37 6.33 -11.10
C THR A 631 -14.03 7.03 -11.34
N ASP A 632 -13.81 8.20 -10.72
CA ASP A 632 -12.56 8.98 -10.81
C ASP A 632 -11.38 8.34 -10.06
N ALA A 633 -11.64 7.35 -9.19
CA ALA A 633 -10.60 6.52 -8.58
C ALA A 633 -10.10 5.41 -9.53
N LEU A 634 -10.71 5.27 -10.69
CA LEU A 634 -10.35 4.27 -11.69
C LEU A 634 -9.32 4.84 -12.66
N ALA A 635 -8.36 4.01 -13.03
CA ALA A 635 -7.40 4.33 -14.09
C ALA A 635 -8.05 4.38 -15.48
N ASN A 636 -9.15 3.63 -15.65
CA ASN A 636 -9.86 3.45 -16.91
C ASN A 636 -11.38 3.37 -16.69
N PRO A 637 -12.01 4.46 -16.19
CA PRO A 637 -13.45 4.46 -15.87
C PRO A 637 -14.34 4.13 -17.07
N GLN A 638 -13.92 4.48 -18.28
CA GLN A 638 -14.60 4.13 -19.53
C GLN A 638 -14.75 2.63 -19.74
N ALA A 639 -13.89 1.81 -19.14
CA ALA A 639 -14.00 0.35 -19.24
C ALA A 639 -15.28 -0.19 -18.59
N LEU A 640 -15.90 0.54 -17.67
CA LEU A 640 -17.17 0.14 -17.06
C LEU A 640 -18.32 0.08 -18.08
N GLU A 641 -18.29 0.90 -19.12
CA GLU A 641 -19.32 0.90 -20.17
C GLU A 641 -19.34 -0.42 -20.98
N LEU A 642 -18.22 -1.16 -21.01
CA LEU A 642 -18.12 -2.46 -21.66
C LEU A 642 -18.97 -3.55 -20.99
N TYR A 643 -19.47 -3.30 -19.79
CA TYR A 643 -20.24 -4.26 -18.98
C TYR A 643 -21.72 -3.88 -18.89
N ARG A 644 -22.12 -2.77 -19.51
CA ARG A 644 -23.50 -2.28 -19.48
C ARG A 644 -24.35 -2.99 -20.53
N ASP A 645 -25.55 -3.40 -20.12
CA ASP A 645 -26.61 -3.92 -21.00
C ASP A 645 -26.19 -5.05 -21.96
N LEU A 646 -25.26 -5.89 -21.52
CA LEU A 646 -24.75 -7.02 -22.30
C LEU A 646 -25.87 -8.00 -22.68
N ALA A 647 -26.07 -8.21 -23.98
CA ALA A 647 -27.10 -9.13 -24.50
C ALA A 647 -26.87 -10.56 -23.99
N GLU A 648 -25.61 -10.98 -23.86
CA GLU A 648 -25.19 -12.30 -23.38
C GLU A 648 -25.64 -12.60 -21.93
N LEU A 649 -26.02 -11.58 -21.17
CA LEU A 649 -26.43 -11.73 -19.77
C LEU A 649 -27.96 -11.83 -19.58
N ARG A 650 -28.73 -11.70 -20.65
CA ARG A 650 -30.19 -11.72 -20.59
C ARG A 650 -30.76 -13.13 -20.59
N ASP A 651 -29.93 -14.13 -20.93
CA ASP A 651 -30.32 -15.57 -21.02
C ASP A 651 -29.82 -16.39 -19.83
#